data_2d75b37d035568befbbb89ab707ed82e
#
_entry.id   2d75b37d035568befbbb89ab707ed82e
#
_cell.length_a   1.000
_cell.length_b   1.000
_cell.length_c   1.000
_cell.angle_alpha   90.00
_cell.angle_beta   90.00
_cell.angle_gamma   90.00
#
_symmetry.space_group_name_H-M   'P 1'
#
loop_
_entity.id
_entity.type
_entity.pdbx_description
1 polymer ?
#
loop_
_entity_poly.entity_id
_entity_poly.type
_entity_poly.pdbx_seq_one_letter_code
_entity_poly.pdbx_strand_id
1 'polypeptide(L)'
;MKNLLKYFFILILSFNLISAQSDDENENRNQKINSFNNIATSEDDAFGILDKGELINAIGNQGMISDSYYQNLIYNFRWPKSKGVGSITNDVNAMDDLCILFGSKGNVLDSYTRYRAEDWMAPAGARGKYHADDQPDYLLAPDGAPRLAHSDIPITWPKGFVDSTGVWHDAPSGKYISLSDIDKEIVSSKGAYYDSEKDVWRFWPGNFRTEIDPTSPNFGKQVPGEFAADREIYVIATDHNAQPPSHSMGLTFEMQCYSYGRRFAQDIQFYDIKITNNSNDVIDSSYFGYYMDFQFGDVLEETYGTYNSEINPNGYDNVFYQFDYNGSNPGNVEVGYFGTALLSTPFNMGVTDAHFFRDLTGNITPAEDKNIWPVMISEPNDPNLMSAKENYFHGSNVHFDDFSLTAEGKNPGPTNWTLIVSTGAFTLKPGEYMKATLAVSAGNDFKDLQENMAIAQKLYLNKFLGPSTPPSPNLNGVAGDGKVTLYWDNNAENSIDLVSKKKDFQGYKIYRSQDQGSTWGKQIKDSKGNLVGYVPIAQFDKKDLIQGVDINNNFNFLGGNTGIVHYFVDSTVVNGVNYSYTITSYDSGSVSIGLESLESARGTTGADANLIDVTPYSNAIGYKNSGYSVTQISDVGNGVISVKVIDSEKLTDDNYLVTFNGSPADSFYLINENTKAIIDSNALNSSSGIVSEGLVVSVTGDDVTGEIKDIKNHLGESVFGEENPSADGNWFITQVNSNALADNNSKGSNYEFRFTENGSYASGLTGNRKPMLKKYEVPYEIWNVRNPQNTFQVNSILIDNNNNNKLDLGEEIRVINTNYEVNGDTIGVFGLLYWYYNIQIDTSTGIGGRLPLDGETFTIYSKSQLTENDTFKVAIIPPSFNSDASIIEKALDDIKVVPNPFIVNAAWEQVENNRRMRFMYLPPICSISIFTIRGELVTKLYHDNQTGDHDWNLTNSSGMEIAFGVYIYVVETPEGKKTIKKFAVIK
;
A
#
# COMPACT_ATOMS: atom_id res chain seq x y z
N MET A 1 -51.20 -6.22 -15.91
CA MET A 1 -51.36 -6.42 -14.47
C MET A 1 -50.99 -7.81 -13.97
N LYS A 2 -51.37 -8.94 -14.54
CA LYS A 2 -50.91 -10.29 -14.08
C LYS A 2 -49.40 -10.58 -14.30
N ASN A 3 -48.76 -9.97 -15.26
CA ASN A 3 -47.30 -10.20 -15.50
C ASN A 3 -46.41 -9.26 -14.68
N LEU A 4 -46.88 -8.08 -14.24
CA LEU A 4 -46.13 -7.21 -13.34
C LEU A 4 -46.09 -7.77 -11.90
N LEU A 5 -47.16 -8.43 -11.44
CA LEU A 5 -47.17 -9.09 -10.13
C LEU A 5 -46.21 -10.29 -10.05
N LYS A 6 -45.94 -10.97 -11.20
CA LYS A 6 -44.98 -12.09 -11.21
C LYS A 6 -43.54 -11.60 -11.07
N TYR A 7 -43.19 -10.45 -11.64
CA TYR A 7 -41.87 -9.88 -11.49
C TYR A 7 -41.65 -9.24 -10.11
N PHE A 8 -42.72 -8.69 -9.51
CA PHE A 8 -42.63 -8.15 -8.15
C PHE A 8 -42.50 -9.26 -7.09
N PHE A 9 -43.11 -10.42 -7.29
CA PHE A 9 -42.99 -11.58 -6.40
C PHE A 9 -41.63 -12.27 -6.56
N ILE A 10 -41.02 -12.27 -7.76
CA ILE A 10 -39.69 -12.80 -8.00
C ILE A 10 -38.62 -11.85 -7.42
N LEU A 11 -38.82 -10.53 -7.45
CA LEU A 11 -37.93 -9.56 -6.84
C LEU A 11 -37.96 -9.61 -5.30
N ILE A 12 -39.12 -9.77 -4.70
CA ILE A 12 -39.27 -9.95 -3.23
C ILE A 12 -38.71 -11.31 -2.77
N LEU A 13 -38.83 -12.37 -3.57
CA LEU A 13 -38.20 -13.65 -3.25
C LEU A 13 -36.66 -13.59 -3.43
N SER A 14 -36.16 -12.82 -4.37
CA SER A 14 -34.69 -12.67 -4.52
C SER A 14 -34.08 -11.78 -3.42
N PHE A 15 -34.78 -10.75 -2.95
CA PHE A 15 -34.31 -9.95 -1.81
C PHE A 15 -34.36 -10.73 -0.49
N ASN A 16 -35.40 -11.55 -0.26
CA ASN A 16 -35.47 -12.42 0.91
C ASN A 16 -34.48 -13.61 0.84
N LEU A 17 -34.06 -14.03 -0.35
CA LEU A 17 -33.02 -15.06 -0.51
C LEU A 17 -31.59 -14.49 -0.28
N ILE A 18 -31.34 -13.22 -0.60
CA ILE A 18 -30.03 -12.59 -0.37
C ILE A 18 -29.86 -12.20 1.11
N SER A 19 -30.92 -11.72 1.79
CA SER A 19 -30.87 -11.51 3.24
C SER A 19 -30.85 -12.83 4.02
N ALA A 20 -31.55 -13.86 3.54
CA ALA A 20 -31.50 -15.18 4.13
C ALA A 20 -30.15 -15.88 3.96
N GLN A 21 -29.40 -15.62 2.86
CA GLN A 21 -28.04 -16.19 2.70
C GLN A 21 -27.01 -15.52 3.59
N SER A 22 -27.08 -14.20 3.82
CA SER A 22 -26.17 -13.52 4.76
C SER A 22 -26.51 -13.83 6.23
N ASP A 23 -27.78 -13.98 6.54
CA ASP A 23 -28.25 -14.40 7.86
C ASP A 23 -27.98 -15.89 8.08
N ASP A 24 -28.16 -16.76 7.05
CA ASP A 24 -27.81 -18.18 7.10
C ASP A 24 -26.30 -18.43 7.27
N GLU A 25 -25.43 -17.62 6.66
CA GLU A 25 -23.98 -17.74 6.90
C GLU A 25 -23.59 -17.28 8.31
N ASN A 26 -24.19 -16.21 8.82
CA ASN A 26 -23.97 -15.77 10.19
C ASN A 26 -24.68 -16.67 11.22
N GLU A 27 -25.89 -17.15 10.95
CA GLU A 27 -26.58 -18.15 11.79
C GLU A 27 -25.86 -19.50 11.73
N ASN A 28 -25.39 -19.95 10.57
CA ASN A 28 -24.54 -21.13 10.45
C ASN A 28 -23.20 -20.96 11.17
N ARG A 29 -22.60 -19.78 11.11
CA ARG A 29 -21.37 -19.45 11.85
C ARG A 29 -21.62 -19.45 13.35
N ASN A 30 -22.70 -18.82 13.80
CA ASN A 30 -23.11 -18.80 15.21
C ASN A 30 -23.62 -20.17 15.68
N GLN A 31 -24.33 -20.93 14.85
CA GLN A 31 -24.73 -22.32 15.15
C GLN A 31 -23.50 -23.25 15.17
N LYS A 32 -22.51 -23.03 14.34
CA LYS A 32 -21.24 -23.77 14.37
C LYS A 32 -20.44 -23.44 15.63
N ILE A 33 -20.33 -22.17 16.00
CA ILE A 33 -19.70 -21.75 17.27
C ILE A 33 -20.51 -22.33 18.47
N ASN A 34 -21.83 -22.33 18.41
CA ASN A 34 -22.67 -22.91 19.45
C ASN A 34 -22.69 -24.43 19.45
N SER A 35 -22.44 -25.11 18.29
CA SER A 35 -22.31 -26.57 18.24
C SER A 35 -21.02 -27.05 18.88
N PHE A 36 -19.96 -26.26 18.88
CA PHE A 36 -18.75 -26.54 19.65
C PHE A 36 -18.98 -26.62 21.14
N ASN A 37 -19.83 -25.77 21.68
CA ASN A 37 -20.19 -25.80 23.11
C ASN A 37 -21.07 -27.02 23.51
N ASN A 38 -21.69 -27.70 22.54
CA ASN A 38 -22.56 -28.87 22.78
C ASN A 38 -21.84 -30.21 22.58
N ILE A 39 -20.58 -30.21 22.16
CA ILE A 39 -19.81 -31.43 21.86
C ILE A 39 -18.73 -31.68 22.91
N ALA A 40 -18.48 -30.72 23.82
CA ALA A 40 -17.57 -30.91 24.93
C ALA A 40 -18.02 -32.12 25.75
N THR A 41 -17.13 -33.09 25.89
CA THR A 41 -17.37 -34.31 26.63
C THR A 41 -17.35 -34.08 28.14
N SER A 42 -16.86 -32.92 28.58
CA SER A 42 -16.96 -32.41 29.93
C SER A 42 -17.37 -30.92 29.92
N GLU A 43 -18.01 -30.46 31.01
CA GLU A 43 -18.48 -29.07 31.18
C GLU A 43 -17.34 -28.03 31.06
N ASP A 44 -16.09 -28.46 31.03
CA ASP A 44 -14.90 -27.62 31.12
C ASP A 44 -14.03 -27.61 29.84
N ASP A 45 -14.32 -28.44 28.85
CA ASP A 45 -13.56 -28.49 27.61
C ASP A 45 -13.95 -27.32 26.68
N ALA A 46 -12.96 -26.70 26.09
CA ALA A 46 -13.13 -25.59 25.15
C ALA A 46 -12.18 -25.73 23.96
N PHE A 47 -12.64 -25.27 22.81
CA PHE A 47 -11.89 -25.36 21.57
C PHE A 47 -11.81 -24.02 20.85
N GLY A 48 -10.66 -23.79 20.24
CA GLY A 48 -10.45 -22.74 19.24
C GLY A 48 -10.28 -23.34 17.86
N ILE A 49 -10.67 -22.61 16.81
CA ILE A 49 -10.58 -23.12 15.43
C ILE A 49 -9.65 -22.24 14.61
N LEU A 50 -8.63 -22.86 14.03
CA LEU A 50 -7.82 -22.29 12.98
C LEU A 50 -8.41 -22.68 11.62
N ASP A 51 -9.17 -21.81 10.97
CA ASP A 51 -9.89 -22.07 9.72
C ASP A 51 -9.74 -21.00 8.64
N LYS A 52 -8.75 -20.14 8.76
CA LYS A 52 -8.54 -19.06 7.77
C LYS A 52 -7.94 -19.56 6.47
N GLY A 53 -7.07 -20.55 6.53
CA GLY A 53 -6.44 -21.17 5.35
C GLY A 53 -7.18 -22.39 4.81
N GLU A 54 -6.49 -23.14 3.95
CA GLU A 54 -6.91 -24.46 3.47
C GLU A 54 -6.66 -25.55 4.51
N LEU A 55 -5.74 -25.30 5.45
CA LEU A 55 -5.49 -26.14 6.60
C LEU A 55 -6.42 -25.73 7.75
N ILE A 56 -7.26 -26.65 8.22
CA ILE A 56 -8.19 -26.40 9.33
C ILE A 56 -7.78 -27.25 10.50
N ASN A 57 -7.85 -26.70 11.72
CA ASN A 57 -7.59 -27.42 12.93
C ASN A 57 -8.38 -26.88 14.13
N ALA A 58 -8.70 -27.76 15.06
CA ALA A 58 -9.29 -27.40 16.36
C ALA A 58 -8.22 -27.51 17.45
N ILE A 59 -8.07 -26.46 18.23
CA ILE A 59 -7.10 -26.35 19.33
C ILE A 59 -7.84 -26.49 20.65
N GLY A 60 -7.45 -27.42 21.48
CA GLY A 60 -8.01 -27.58 22.82
C GLY A 60 -7.43 -26.63 23.87
N ASN A 61 -8.25 -26.23 24.84
CA ASN A 61 -7.82 -25.37 25.94
C ASN A 61 -6.76 -26.00 26.88
N GLN A 62 -6.47 -27.25 26.66
CA GLN A 62 -5.42 -28.03 27.34
C GLN A 62 -4.10 -28.07 26.56
N GLY A 63 -3.97 -27.33 25.48
CA GLY A 63 -2.78 -27.32 24.63
C GLY A 63 -2.73 -28.44 23.58
N MET A 64 -3.83 -29.17 23.41
CA MET A 64 -3.98 -30.15 22.34
C MET A 64 -4.05 -29.44 20.99
N ILE A 65 -3.30 -29.93 20.02
CA ILE A 65 -3.28 -29.37 18.66
C ILE A 65 -4.22 -30.16 17.74
N SER A 66 -4.23 -31.50 17.85
CA SER A 66 -5.19 -32.37 17.15
C SER A 66 -5.40 -33.64 17.96
N ASP A 67 -6.58 -34.22 17.91
CA ASP A 67 -6.90 -35.49 18.60
C ASP A 67 -8.04 -36.21 17.88
N SER A 68 -7.84 -37.45 17.53
CA SER A 68 -8.79 -38.34 16.87
C SER A 68 -10.05 -38.61 17.70
N TYR A 69 -10.02 -38.46 19.03
CA TYR A 69 -11.19 -38.58 19.88
C TYR A 69 -12.29 -37.57 19.50
N TYR A 70 -11.88 -36.42 18.96
CA TYR A 70 -12.77 -35.38 18.47
C TYR A 70 -13.11 -35.52 16.98
N GLN A 71 -12.89 -36.71 16.36
CA GLN A 71 -13.21 -37.00 14.95
C GLN A 71 -14.66 -36.67 14.56
N ASN A 72 -15.59 -36.70 15.52
CA ASN A 72 -16.97 -36.22 15.32
C ASN A 72 -17.07 -34.71 15.24
N LEU A 73 -15.99 -33.96 15.54
CA LEU A 73 -15.90 -32.55 15.35
C LEU A 73 -15.55 -32.30 13.87
N ILE A 74 -16.38 -31.53 13.21
CA ILE A 74 -16.23 -31.14 11.81
C ILE A 74 -14.89 -30.46 11.50
N TYR A 75 -14.01 -30.27 12.49
CA TYR A 75 -12.81 -29.45 12.45
C TYR A 75 -11.55 -30.12 12.97
N ASN A 76 -11.50 -31.40 13.02
CA ASN A 76 -10.23 -32.09 13.21
C ASN A 76 -9.29 -31.76 12.06
N PHE A 77 -7.97 -31.83 12.24
CA PHE A 77 -6.97 -31.38 11.31
C PHE A 77 -7.25 -31.87 9.87
N ARG A 78 -7.64 -30.96 8.98
CA ARG A 78 -8.10 -31.27 7.62
C ARG A 78 -7.45 -30.37 6.58
N TRP A 79 -7.19 -30.98 5.44
CA TRP A 79 -6.66 -30.29 4.26
C TRP A 79 -7.06 -31.04 2.97
N PRO A 80 -7.31 -30.35 1.85
CA PRO A 80 -7.62 -28.93 1.76
C PRO A 80 -9.10 -28.64 2.05
N LYS A 81 -9.37 -27.53 2.71
CA LYS A 81 -10.72 -27.03 3.05
C LYS A 81 -11.63 -26.92 1.84
N SER A 82 -11.08 -26.50 0.67
CA SER A 82 -11.83 -26.25 -0.56
C SER A 82 -12.43 -27.53 -1.16
N LYS A 83 -11.93 -28.71 -0.83
CA LYS A 83 -12.45 -29.98 -1.36
C LYS A 83 -13.62 -30.56 -0.57
N GLY A 84 -14.08 -29.87 0.45
CA GLY A 84 -15.37 -30.17 1.09
C GLY A 84 -15.33 -30.39 2.58
N VAL A 85 -15.69 -29.39 3.34
CA VAL A 85 -16.09 -29.53 4.74
C VAL A 85 -17.56 -29.88 4.74
N GLY A 86 -17.92 -31.13 5.00
CA GLY A 86 -19.35 -31.43 5.12
C GLY A 86 -19.79 -32.89 5.08
N SER A 87 -18.91 -33.87 4.84
CA SER A 87 -19.28 -35.27 4.89
C SER A 87 -18.24 -36.07 5.65
N ILE A 88 -18.60 -36.60 6.78
CA ILE A 88 -17.80 -37.49 7.62
C ILE A 88 -17.35 -38.77 6.85
N THR A 89 -17.91 -39.02 5.70
CA THR A 89 -17.67 -40.25 4.92
C THR A 89 -16.71 -40.07 3.75
N ASN A 90 -16.27 -38.82 3.42
CA ASN A 90 -15.41 -38.52 2.27
C ASN A 90 -14.28 -37.56 2.61
N ASP A 91 -14.07 -37.24 3.87
CA ASP A 91 -13.02 -36.30 4.28
C ASP A 91 -11.69 -37.02 4.47
N VAL A 92 -10.68 -36.49 3.85
CA VAL A 92 -9.30 -36.87 4.10
C VAL A 92 -8.89 -36.21 5.43
N ASN A 93 -8.95 -36.98 6.51
CA ASN A 93 -8.25 -36.59 7.72
C ASN A 93 -6.77 -36.63 7.44
N ALA A 94 -6.09 -35.55 7.75
CA ALA A 94 -4.67 -35.47 7.48
C ALA A 94 -3.82 -35.69 8.72
N MET A 95 -4.41 -35.62 9.90
CA MET A 95 -3.71 -35.84 11.17
C MET A 95 -4.71 -36.39 12.18
N ASP A 96 -4.39 -37.50 12.78
CA ASP A 96 -5.17 -38.06 13.86
C ASP A 96 -4.81 -37.37 15.17
N ASP A 97 -3.55 -37.34 15.53
CA ASP A 97 -3.07 -36.81 16.78
C ASP A 97 -1.82 -35.94 16.62
N LEU A 98 -1.84 -34.78 17.26
CA LEU A 98 -0.68 -33.94 17.46
C LEU A 98 -0.71 -33.33 18.86
N CYS A 99 0.22 -33.68 19.71
CA CYS A 99 0.31 -33.16 21.05
C CYS A 99 1.74 -32.74 21.44
N ILE A 100 1.82 -31.82 22.37
CA ILE A 100 3.07 -31.29 22.92
C ILE A 100 3.48 -32.16 24.11
N LEU A 101 4.77 -32.49 24.16
CA LEU A 101 5.41 -33.30 25.22
C LEU A 101 6.39 -32.41 26.01
N PHE A 102 6.38 -32.57 27.34
CA PHE A 102 7.43 -32.05 28.20
C PHE A 102 7.81 -33.14 29.22
N GLY A 103 9.05 -33.58 29.16
CA GLY A 103 9.52 -34.63 30.01
C GLY A 103 10.68 -34.22 30.94
N SER A 104 10.74 -34.81 32.17
CA SER A 104 11.87 -34.66 33.06
C SER A 104 11.99 -35.88 33.95
N LYS A 105 13.16 -36.50 33.96
CA LYS A 105 13.48 -37.61 34.87
C LYS A 105 12.48 -38.79 34.89
N GLY A 106 11.90 -39.07 33.74
CA GLY A 106 10.96 -40.17 33.57
C GLY A 106 9.50 -39.79 33.66
N ASN A 107 9.16 -38.59 34.11
CA ASN A 107 7.81 -38.05 34.03
C ASN A 107 7.63 -37.31 32.71
N VAL A 108 6.54 -37.56 32.01
CA VAL A 108 6.19 -36.88 30.77
C VAL A 108 4.80 -36.25 30.91
N LEU A 109 4.70 -34.95 30.68
CA LEU A 109 3.42 -34.25 30.54
C LEU A 109 3.08 -34.17 29.07
N ASP A 110 1.86 -34.50 28.72
CA ASP A 110 1.34 -34.34 27.37
C ASP A 110 -0.09 -33.78 27.36
N SER A 111 -0.57 -33.40 26.20
CA SER A 111 -1.93 -32.92 25.96
C SER A 111 -2.86 -33.98 25.36
N TYR A 112 -2.42 -35.25 25.33
CA TYR A 112 -3.15 -36.34 24.70
C TYR A 112 -4.13 -36.99 25.66
N THR A 113 -5.40 -37.01 25.32
CA THR A 113 -6.48 -37.36 26.25
C THR A 113 -7.07 -38.77 26.04
N ARG A 114 -6.89 -39.35 24.84
CA ARG A 114 -7.64 -40.56 24.42
C ARG A 114 -7.20 -41.86 25.08
N TYR A 115 -5.91 -42.06 25.17
CA TYR A 115 -5.36 -43.37 25.62
C TYR A 115 -4.66 -43.29 26.97
N ARG A 116 -4.61 -42.15 27.60
CA ARG A 116 -3.80 -41.88 28.78
C ARG A 116 -4.69 -41.36 29.89
N ALA A 117 -4.86 -42.18 30.87
CA ALA A 117 -5.56 -41.85 32.11
C ALA A 117 -4.65 -41.08 33.10
N GLU A 118 -3.34 -41.03 32.81
CA GLU A 118 -2.33 -40.76 33.83
C GLU A 118 -1.53 -39.50 33.59
N ASP A 119 -1.31 -39.11 32.36
CA ASP A 119 -0.21 -38.19 32.06
C ASP A 119 -0.52 -37.19 30.99
N TRP A 120 -0.67 -35.96 31.39
CA TRP A 120 -0.83 -34.94 30.41
C TRP A 120 -0.77 -33.54 31.05
N MET A 121 -0.48 -32.57 30.27
CA MET A 121 -0.52 -31.18 30.70
C MET A 121 -1.96 -30.81 30.99
N ALA A 122 -2.32 -30.88 32.22
CA ALA A 122 -3.69 -30.90 32.66
C ALA A 122 -4.44 -29.65 32.29
N PRO A 123 -5.60 -29.80 31.75
CA PRO A 123 -6.50 -28.71 31.51
C PRO A 123 -7.25 -28.24 32.75
N ALA A 124 -6.82 -28.51 33.93
CA ALA A 124 -7.59 -28.32 35.12
C ALA A 124 -8.08 -26.93 35.35
N GLY A 125 -7.19 -26.05 35.24
CA GLY A 125 -7.57 -24.69 35.19
C GLY A 125 -8.08 -24.34 33.80
N ALA A 126 -7.48 -24.94 32.82
CA ALA A 126 -7.79 -24.76 31.44
C ALA A 126 -9.21 -25.11 31.05
N ARG A 127 -9.87 -25.92 31.77
CA ARG A 127 -11.28 -26.15 31.67
C ARG A 127 -12.11 -24.91 32.01
N GLY A 128 -11.71 -23.76 31.52
CA GLY A 128 -12.35 -22.47 31.76
C GLY A 128 -12.11 -21.86 33.14
N LYS A 129 -11.46 -22.60 34.03
CA LYS A 129 -11.10 -22.19 35.40
C LYS A 129 -9.62 -22.38 35.62
N TYR A 130 -8.84 -22.03 34.61
CA TYR A 130 -7.42 -22.22 34.58
C TYR A 130 -6.69 -21.67 35.81
N HIS A 131 -7.08 -20.53 36.25
CA HIS A 131 -6.64 -19.98 37.50
C HIS A 131 -7.69 -20.33 38.57
N ALA A 132 -7.25 -20.70 39.75
CA ALA A 132 -8.10 -21.05 40.85
C ALA A 132 -9.37 -20.18 40.95
N ASP A 133 -10.33 -20.57 41.76
CA ASP A 133 -11.67 -19.97 41.85
C ASP A 133 -11.69 -18.43 42.04
N ASP A 134 -10.60 -17.83 42.44
CA ASP A 134 -10.41 -16.41 42.60
C ASP A 134 -9.80 -15.72 41.36
N GLN A 135 -9.41 -16.48 40.36
CA GLN A 135 -8.90 -15.93 39.13
C GLN A 135 -10.02 -15.54 38.19
N PRO A 136 -9.88 -14.45 37.46
CA PRO A 136 -10.89 -14.00 36.52
C PRO A 136 -11.11 -15.02 35.42
N ASP A 137 -12.24 -14.89 34.76
CA ASP A 137 -12.73 -15.67 33.62
C ASP A 137 -11.84 -15.53 32.38
N TYR A 138 -10.60 -15.88 32.53
CA TYR A 138 -9.49 -15.63 31.62
C TYR A 138 -9.69 -16.30 30.25
N LEU A 139 -10.31 -17.47 30.22
CA LEU A 139 -10.65 -18.20 29.02
C LEU A 139 -12.17 -18.32 28.82
N LEU A 140 -12.97 -17.55 29.52
CA LEU A 140 -14.43 -17.60 29.40
C LEU A 140 -14.92 -16.68 28.28
N ALA A 141 -15.92 -17.14 27.56
CA ALA A 141 -16.70 -16.29 26.66
C ALA A 141 -17.58 -15.31 27.48
N PRO A 142 -18.19 -14.30 26.82
CA PRO A 142 -19.08 -13.34 27.46
C PRO A 142 -20.27 -13.96 28.20
N ASP A 143 -20.71 -15.14 27.76
CA ASP A 143 -21.76 -15.93 28.38
C ASP A 143 -21.27 -16.78 29.56
N GLY A 144 -19.98 -16.67 29.89
CA GLY A 144 -19.35 -17.45 30.95
C GLY A 144 -18.94 -18.88 30.56
N ALA A 145 -19.15 -19.27 29.30
CA ALA A 145 -18.71 -20.57 28.80
C ALA A 145 -17.19 -20.57 28.53
N PRO A 146 -16.48 -21.68 28.78
CA PRO A 146 -15.06 -21.81 28.46
C PRO A 146 -14.82 -21.67 26.97
N ARG A 147 -13.95 -20.73 26.56
CA ARG A 147 -13.53 -20.54 25.16
C ARG A 147 -12.11 -20.04 25.09
N LEU A 148 -11.43 -20.36 24.01
CA LEU A 148 -10.12 -19.82 23.71
C LEU A 148 -10.26 -18.40 23.13
N ALA A 149 -9.33 -17.52 23.43
CA ALA A 149 -9.30 -16.18 22.85
C ALA A 149 -8.90 -16.25 21.37
N HIS A 150 -9.73 -15.64 20.49
CA HIS A 150 -9.50 -15.53 19.06
C HIS A 150 -9.23 -14.07 18.72
N SER A 151 -8.18 -13.79 17.98
CA SER A 151 -7.78 -12.42 17.62
C SER A 151 -8.84 -11.67 16.83
N ASP A 152 -9.56 -12.36 15.95
CA ASP A 152 -10.60 -11.81 15.08
C ASP A 152 -12.01 -11.84 15.70
N ILE A 153 -12.15 -12.29 16.96
CA ILE A 153 -13.39 -12.34 17.71
C ILE A 153 -13.19 -11.72 19.10
N PRO A 154 -13.16 -10.38 19.22
CA PRO A 154 -12.79 -9.70 20.47
C PRO A 154 -13.69 -10.04 21.67
N ILE A 155 -14.92 -10.46 21.43
CA ILE A 155 -15.85 -10.88 22.50
C ILE A 155 -15.37 -12.15 23.24
N THR A 156 -14.42 -12.89 22.70
CA THR A 156 -13.79 -14.05 23.35
C THR A 156 -12.58 -13.67 24.22
N TRP A 157 -12.18 -12.39 24.24
CA TRP A 157 -11.05 -11.96 25.02
C TRP A 157 -11.41 -11.80 26.51
N PRO A 158 -10.43 -11.98 27.41
CA PRO A 158 -10.65 -11.82 28.86
C PRO A 158 -11.09 -10.40 29.27
N LYS A 159 -11.79 -10.30 30.39
CA LYS A 159 -12.24 -9.05 31.00
C LYS A 159 -11.17 -8.45 31.93
N GLY A 160 -9.91 -8.49 31.52
CA GLY A 160 -8.81 -7.98 32.26
C GLY A 160 -7.48 -8.36 31.61
N PHE A 161 -6.40 -8.01 32.24
CA PHE A 161 -5.05 -8.29 31.75
C PHE A 161 -4.06 -8.51 32.88
N VAL A 162 -2.98 -9.22 32.57
CA VAL A 162 -1.85 -9.41 33.49
C VAL A 162 -0.79 -8.38 33.11
N ASP A 163 -0.29 -7.62 34.07
CA ASP A 163 0.80 -6.67 33.86
C ASP A 163 2.17 -7.34 33.72
N SER A 164 3.21 -6.53 33.47
CA SER A 164 4.58 -7.01 33.32
C SER A 164 5.17 -7.64 34.60
N THR A 165 4.51 -7.42 35.74
CA THR A 165 4.93 -8.00 37.05
C THR A 165 4.15 -9.28 37.38
N GLY A 166 3.22 -9.70 36.51
CA GLY A 166 2.36 -10.86 36.72
C GLY A 166 1.12 -10.60 37.58
N VAL A 167 0.79 -9.34 37.84
CA VAL A 167 -0.40 -8.96 38.61
C VAL A 167 -1.58 -8.81 37.66
N TRP A 168 -2.74 -9.41 38.07
CA TRP A 168 -3.98 -9.24 37.35
C TRP A 168 -4.63 -7.89 37.64
N HIS A 169 -5.16 -7.28 36.58
CA HIS A 169 -5.95 -6.06 36.63
C HIS A 169 -7.32 -6.32 35.99
N ASP A 170 -8.39 -6.04 36.72
CA ASP A 170 -9.75 -6.12 36.19
C ASP A 170 -9.97 -5.10 35.08
N ALA A 171 -10.79 -5.48 34.11
CA ALA A 171 -11.18 -4.57 33.05
C ALA A 171 -11.98 -3.39 33.60
N PRO A 172 -11.64 -2.16 33.18
CA PRO A 172 -12.43 -0.99 33.54
C PRO A 172 -13.84 -1.09 32.94
N SER A 173 -14.84 -0.50 33.64
CA SER A 173 -16.18 -0.34 33.14
C SER A 173 -16.42 1.05 32.53
N GLY A 174 -17.37 1.16 31.61
CA GLY A 174 -17.77 2.41 30.97
C GLY A 174 -17.10 2.74 29.66
N LYS A 175 -17.88 3.19 28.70
CA LYS A 175 -17.50 3.47 27.31
C LYS A 175 -16.41 4.55 27.17
N TYR A 176 -16.40 5.52 28.06
CA TYR A 176 -15.59 6.74 27.95
C TYR A 176 -14.38 6.74 28.89
N ILE A 177 -13.86 5.59 29.25
CA ILE A 177 -12.63 5.53 30.01
C ILE A 177 -11.51 6.14 29.20
N SER A 178 -10.88 7.17 29.76
CA SER A 178 -9.65 7.70 29.22
C SER A 178 -8.56 6.63 29.33
N LEU A 179 -7.86 6.34 28.27
CA LEU A 179 -6.67 5.46 28.30
C LEU A 179 -5.56 6.00 29.24
N SER A 180 -5.73 7.23 29.76
CA SER A 180 -4.86 7.78 30.79
C SER A 180 -5.11 7.22 32.19
N ASP A 181 -6.28 6.64 32.43
CA ASP A 181 -6.66 6.05 33.70
C ASP A 181 -6.17 4.59 33.83
N ILE A 182 -5.76 4.01 32.71
CA ILE A 182 -5.10 2.71 32.65
C ILE A 182 -3.62 2.98 32.35
N ASP A 183 -2.71 2.26 32.98
CA ASP A 183 -1.29 2.36 32.67
C ASP A 183 -1.06 2.26 31.16
N LYS A 184 -0.64 3.37 30.56
CA LYS A 184 -0.47 3.49 29.09
C LYS A 184 0.51 2.45 28.53
N GLU A 185 1.49 2.07 29.31
CA GLU A 185 2.48 1.08 28.89
C GLU A 185 1.83 -0.31 28.77
N ILE A 186 0.95 -0.66 29.68
CA ILE A 186 0.24 -1.95 29.67
C ILE A 186 -0.79 -1.96 28.55
N VAL A 187 -1.61 -0.93 28.41
CA VAL A 187 -2.62 -0.86 27.34
C VAL A 187 -1.97 -0.73 25.96
N SER A 188 -0.82 -0.07 25.85
CA SER A 188 -0.08 0.00 24.58
C SER A 188 0.50 -1.33 24.14
N SER A 189 0.69 -2.29 25.04
CA SER A 189 1.18 -3.64 24.73
C SER A 189 0.07 -4.68 24.56
N LYS A 190 -1.20 -4.35 24.86
CA LYS A 190 -2.35 -5.25 24.77
C LYS A 190 -3.50 -4.56 24.03
N GLY A 191 -4.05 -5.18 23.00
CA GLY A 191 -5.25 -4.71 22.32
C GLY A 191 -6.44 -4.70 23.27
N ALA A 192 -7.27 -3.70 23.14
CA ALA A 192 -8.45 -3.53 23.96
C ALA A 192 -9.70 -3.40 23.08
N TYR A 193 -10.77 -4.03 23.51
CA TYR A 193 -12.09 -3.98 22.88
C TYR A 193 -13.14 -3.64 23.93
N TYR A 194 -14.01 -2.67 23.63
CA TYR A 194 -15.12 -2.33 24.51
C TYR A 194 -16.38 -3.13 24.13
N ASP A 195 -16.77 -4.04 25.01
CA ASP A 195 -18.01 -4.79 24.92
C ASP A 195 -19.18 -3.93 25.44
N SER A 196 -19.93 -3.32 24.50
CA SER A 196 -21.03 -2.40 24.85
C SER A 196 -22.25 -3.09 25.46
N GLU A 197 -22.41 -4.40 25.29
CA GLU A 197 -23.52 -5.17 25.89
C GLU A 197 -23.27 -5.45 27.36
N LYS A 198 -22.03 -5.66 27.72
CA LYS A 198 -21.62 -5.96 29.09
C LYS A 198 -21.04 -4.76 29.84
N ASP A 199 -20.88 -3.61 29.15
CA ASP A 199 -20.23 -2.39 29.69
C ASP A 199 -18.85 -2.68 30.30
N VAL A 200 -18.02 -3.46 29.57
CA VAL A 200 -16.70 -3.90 30.03
C VAL A 200 -15.68 -3.86 28.91
N TRP A 201 -14.44 -3.56 29.26
CA TRP A 201 -13.31 -3.70 28.35
C TRP A 201 -12.77 -5.13 28.38
N ARG A 202 -12.31 -5.60 27.19
CA ARG A 202 -11.66 -6.89 27.00
C ARG A 202 -10.29 -6.69 26.41
N PHE A 203 -9.36 -7.55 26.76
CA PHE A 203 -7.96 -7.41 26.37
C PHE A 203 -7.45 -8.69 25.72
N TRP A 204 -6.68 -8.54 24.65
CA TRP A 204 -6.01 -9.67 24.03
C TRP A 204 -4.94 -10.23 24.98
N PRO A 205 -4.97 -11.53 25.30
CA PRO A 205 -4.04 -12.12 26.27
C PRO A 205 -2.67 -12.49 25.66
N GLY A 206 -2.61 -12.67 24.33
CA GLY A 206 -1.39 -13.04 23.62
C GLY A 206 -0.52 -11.87 23.24
N ASN A 207 0.45 -12.12 22.38
CA ASN A 207 1.33 -11.09 21.82
C ASN A 207 0.66 -10.43 20.62
N PHE A 208 0.97 -9.14 20.41
CA PHE A 208 0.66 -8.42 19.19
C PHE A 208 1.80 -8.52 18.20
N ARG A 209 1.57 -8.01 16.99
CA ARG A 209 2.62 -7.79 16.02
C ARG A 209 3.78 -6.98 16.63
N THR A 210 5.00 -7.46 16.44
CA THR A 210 6.19 -6.67 16.74
C THR A 210 6.55 -5.83 15.52
N GLU A 211 6.67 -4.52 15.69
CA GLU A 211 7.13 -3.63 14.62
C GLU A 211 8.58 -3.93 14.24
N ILE A 212 8.80 -4.30 12.99
CA ILE A 212 10.13 -4.67 12.49
C ILE A 212 10.70 -3.68 11.46
N ASP A 213 9.96 -2.63 11.10
CA ASP A 213 10.49 -1.54 10.29
C ASP A 213 11.45 -0.69 11.11
N PRO A 214 12.75 -0.66 10.79
CA PRO A 214 13.74 0.12 11.52
C PRO A 214 13.54 1.63 11.44
N THR A 215 12.71 2.10 10.49
CA THR A 215 12.37 3.53 10.35
C THR A 215 11.17 3.93 11.19
N SER A 216 10.41 2.96 11.70
CA SER A 216 9.24 3.21 12.54
C SER A 216 9.66 3.68 13.95
N PRO A 217 8.97 4.68 14.53
CA PRO A 217 9.18 5.08 15.92
C PRO A 217 8.83 3.98 16.92
N ASN A 218 8.15 2.94 16.46
CA ASN A 218 7.77 1.77 17.25
C ASN A 218 8.66 0.55 16.99
N PHE A 219 9.76 0.70 16.26
CA PHE A 219 10.68 -0.41 15.96
C PHE A 219 11.02 -1.24 17.21
N GLY A 220 10.85 -2.56 17.10
CA GLY A 220 11.07 -3.51 18.18
C GLY A 220 10.02 -3.53 19.29
N LYS A 221 8.97 -2.68 19.21
CA LYS A 221 7.86 -2.68 20.17
C LYS A 221 6.66 -3.46 19.61
N GLN A 222 5.80 -3.91 20.50
CA GLN A 222 4.51 -4.48 20.12
C GLN A 222 3.54 -3.35 19.72
N VAL A 223 2.80 -3.55 18.63
CA VAL A 223 1.84 -2.59 18.09
C VAL A 223 0.43 -3.02 18.50
N PRO A 224 -0.26 -2.28 19.36
CA PRO A 224 -1.57 -2.66 19.87
C PRO A 224 -2.64 -2.70 18.79
N GLY A 225 -3.53 -3.71 18.88
CA GLY A 225 -4.65 -3.85 17.96
C GLY A 225 -4.27 -4.40 16.57
N GLU A 226 -2.99 -4.70 16.35
CA GLU A 226 -2.53 -5.35 15.11
C GLU A 226 -2.03 -6.75 15.39
N PHE A 227 -2.49 -7.70 14.58
CA PHE A 227 -2.15 -9.11 14.68
C PHE A 227 -1.18 -9.52 13.57
N ALA A 228 -0.38 -10.56 13.84
CA ALA A 228 0.59 -11.07 12.86
C ALA A 228 -0.06 -11.93 11.78
N ALA A 229 -1.18 -12.59 12.10
CA ALA A 229 -1.89 -13.51 11.23
C ALA A 229 -3.37 -13.15 11.09
N ASP A 230 -4.08 -13.74 10.13
CA ASP A 230 -5.52 -13.52 9.91
C ASP A 230 -6.37 -14.07 11.05
N ARG A 231 -5.88 -15.10 11.74
CA ARG A 231 -6.41 -15.55 13.03
C ARG A 231 -5.30 -16.05 13.92
N GLU A 232 -5.33 -15.57 15.17
CA GLU A 232 -4.50 -16.08 16.25
C GLU A 232 -5.38 -16.66 17.34
N ILE A 233 -4.91 -17.74 18.00
CA ILE A 233 -5.58 -18.33 19.15
C ILE A 233 -4.57 -18.36 20.29
N TYR A 234 -5.00 -17.93 21.47
CA TYR A 234 -4.18 -17.99 22.66
C TYR A 234 -4.72 -19.02 23.64
N VAL A 235 -3.82 -19.89 24.07
CA VAL A 235 -4.07 -20.99 25.02
C VAL A 235 -3.16 -20.85 26.20
N ILE A 236 -3.68 -21.12 27.38
CA ILE A 236 -2.89 -21.21 28.60
C ILE A 236 -3.39 -22.37 29.47
N ALA A 237 -2.48 -23.16 30.02
CA ALA A 237 -2.75 -24.33 30.84
C ALA A 237 -1.71 -24.50 31.94
N THR A 238 -1.99 -25.33 32.96
CA THR A 238 -1.04 -25.74 33.99
C THR A 238 -1.06 -27.25 34.15
N ASP A 239 -0.06 -27.79 34.83
CA ASP A 239 0.01 -29.17 35.18
C ASP A 239 -0.50 -29.51 36.60
N HIS A 240 -1.26 -28.58 37.22
CA HIS A 240 -1.75 -28.75 38.60
C HIS A 240 -2.61 -30.00 38.81
N ASN A 241 -3.29 -30.46 37.80
CA ASN A 241 -4.15 -31.64 37.84
C ASN A 241 -3.58 -32.79 37.04
N ALA A 242 -2.27 -32.76 36.76
CA ALA A 242 -1.62 -33.95 36.17
C ALA A 242 -1.99 -35.23 36.92
N GLN A 243 -2.18 -36.29 36.17
CA GLN A 243 -2.55 -37.62 36.72
C GLN A 243 -1.44 -38.64 36.44
N PRO A 244 -0.86 -39.27 37.46
CA PRO A 244 -1.15 -38.97 38.88
C PRO A 244 -0.60 -37.65 39.38
N PRO A 245 -1.11 -37.05 40.46
CA PRO A 245 -0.67 -35.77 41.00
C PRO A 245 0.84 -35.64 41.26
N SER A 246 1.54 -36.76 41.41
CA SER A 246 3.00 -36.83 41.51
C SER A 246 3.75 -36.42 40.23
N HIS A 247 3.07 -36.38 39.10
CA HIS A 247 3.63 -35.95 37.81
C HIS A 247 3.63 -34.46 37.63
N SER A 248 2.84 -33.70 38.41
CA SER A 248 2.90 -32.21 38.39
C SER A 248 4.29 -31.72 38.73
N MET A 249 4.86 -30.91 37.88
CA MET A 249 6.16 -30.27 38.03
C MET A 249 6.04 -28.78 38.35
N GLY A 250 4.80 -28.26 38.44
CA GLY A 250 4.53 -26.82 38.67
C GLY A 250 4.77 -25.95 37.44
N LEU A 251 4.40 -26.46 36.28
CA LEU A 251 4.59 -25.77 34.99
C LEU A 251 3.35 -25.01 34.55
N THR A 252 3.59 -23.89 33.85
CA THR A 252 2.59 -23.20 33.03
C THR A 252 2.95 -23.36 31.57
N PHE A 253 1.99 -23.78 30.77
CA PHE A 253 2.04 -23.90 29.34
C PHE A 253 1.25 -22.77 28.71
N GLU A 254 1.89 -22.00 27.82
CA GLU A 254 1.27 -20.96 27.01
C GLU A 254 1.51 -21.31 25.53
N MET A 255 0.49 -21.19 24.70
CA MET A 255 0.61 -21.43 23.26
C MET A 255 -0.16 -20.36 22.49
N GLN A 256 0.51 -19.73 21.53
CA GLN A 256 -0.13 -18.85 20.57
C GLN A 256 -0.08 -19.51 19.19
N CYS A 257 -1.26 -19.67 18.59
CA CYS A 257 -1.41 -20.34 17.31
C CYS A 257 -1.72 -19.33 16.22
N TYR A 258 -1.25 -19.58 14.98
CA TYR A 258 -1.40 -18.66 13.86
C TYR A 258 -1.92 -19.38 12.62
N SER A 259 -2.88 -18.78 11.91
CA SER A 259 -3.34 -19.25 10.59
C SER A 259 -3.57 -18.07 9.63
N TYR A 260 -3.36 -18.34 8.34
CA TYR A 260 -3.41 -17.34 7.27
C TYR A 260 -4.43 -17.76 6.22
N GLY A 261 -5.27 -16.82 5.80
CA GLY A 261 -6.27 -17.02 4.74
C GLY A 261 -5.74 -16.73 3.35
N ARG A 262 -4.52 -16.24 3.22
CA ARG A 262 -3.93 -15.86 1.95
C ARG A 262 -3.19 -17.04 1.33
N ARG A 263 -3.28 -17.15 -0.01
CA ARG A 263 -2.76 -18.26 -0.79
C ARG A 263 -1.31 -18.65 -0.47
N PHE A 264 -0.44 -17.70 -0.23
CA PHE A 264 0.98 -17.95 0.05
C PHE A 264 1.24 -18.69 1.36
N ALA A 265 0.30 -18.67 2.32
CA ALA A 265 0.46 -19.29 3.63
C ALA A 265 -0.81 -20.04 4.12
N GLN A 266 -1.79 -20.25 3.24
CA GLN A 266 -3.06 -20.91 3.57
C GLN A 266 -2.87 -22.37 4.03
N ASP A 267 -1.75 -22.99 3.66
CA ASP A 267 -1.39 -24.37 3.94
C ASP A 267 -0.42 -24.51 5.12
N ILE A 268 -0.29 -23.44 5.94
CA ILE A 268 0.66 -23.35 7.05
C ILE A 268 -0.04 -22.92 8.33
N GLN A 269 0.29 -23.59 9.43
CA GLN A 269 -0.09 -23.17 10.80
C GLN A 269 1.15 -23.17 11.70
N PHE A 270 1.15 -22.26 12.68
CA PHE A 270 2.23 -22.17 13.66
C PHE A 270 1.69 -22.28 15.07
N TYR A 271 2.53 -22.85 15.94
CA TYR A 271 2.30 -23.02 17.36
C TYR A 271 3.53 -22.49 18.10
N ASP A 272 3.42 -21.28 18.64
CA ASP A 272 4.50 -20.64 19.43
C ASP A 272 4.27 -20.95 20.90
N ILE A 273 5.15 -21.76 21.46
CA ILE A 273 4.98 -22.43 22.74
C ILE A 273 5.96 -21.84 23.75
N LYS A 274 5.46 -21.58 24.95
CA LYS A 274 6.26 -21.17 26.09
C LYS A 274 5.88 -22.00 27.30
N ILE A 275 6.85 -22.63 27.94
CA ILE A 275 6.67 -23.39 29.18
C ILE A 275 7.51 -22.76 30.28
N THR A 276 6.83 -22.34 31.36
CA THR A 276 7.43 -21.65 32.50
C THR A 276 7.46 -22.54 33.73
N ASN A 277 8.59 -22.64 34.42
CA ASN A 277 8.68 -23.27 35.73
C ASN A 277 8.21 -22.30 36.81
N ASN A 278 6.97 -22.49 37.31
CA ASN A 278 6.40 -21.72 38.40
C ASN A 278 6.57 -22.41 39.77
N SER A 279 7.25 -23.57 39.80
CA SER A 279 7.59 -24.24 41.06
C SER A 279 8.77 -23.54 41.78
N ASN A 280 9.03 -23.95 43.00
CA ASN A 280 10.21 -23.53 43.76
C ASN A 280 11.44 -24.41 43.48
N ASP A 281 11.31 -25.46 42.68
CA ASP A 281 12.34 -26.45 42.43
C ASP A 281 12.99 -26.24 41.06
N VAL A 282 14.24 -26.67 40.95
CA VAL A 282 14.93 -26.73 39.65
C VAL A 282 14.50 -28.00 38.91
N ILE A 283 13.96 -27.83 37.73
CA ILE A 283 13.61 -28.95 36.82
C ILE A 283 14.79 -29.15 35.89
N ASP A 284 15.55 -30.19 36.10
CA ASP A 284 16.74 -30.53 35.31
C ASP A 284 16.48 -31.75 34.42
N SER A 285 17.40 -32.01 33.48
CA SER A 285 17.28 -33.11 32.51
C SER A 285 15.95 -33.10 31.79
N SER A 286 15.51 -31.88 31.39
CA SER A 286 14.23 -31.65 30.75
C SER A 286 14.35 -31.82 29.25
N TYR A 287 13.31 -32.37 28.65
CA TYR A 287 13.13 -32.51 27.20
C TYR A 287 11.80 -31.91 26.80
N PHE A 288 11.82 -31.19 25.71
CA PHE A 288 10.61 -30.70 25.03
C PHE A 288 10.45 -31.48 23.73
N GLY A 289 9.24 -31.82 23.36
CA GLY A 289 8.97 -32.50 22.09
C GLY A 289 7.49 -32.45 21.69
N TYR A 290 7.20 -33.21 20.65
CA TYR A 290 5.82 -33.42 20.20
C TYR A 290 5.66 -34.86 19.70
N TYR A 291 4.45 -35.40 19.86
CA TYR A 291 3.98 -36.62 19.28
C TYR A 291 3.09 -36.30 18.09
N MET A 292 3.19 -37.05 17.02
CA MET A 292 2.44 -36.84 15.77
C MET A 292 2.04 -38.14 15.14
N ASP A 293 0.79 -38.27 14.76
CA ASP A 293 0.18 -39.35 14.03
C ASP A 293 -0.62 -38.79 12.87
N PHE A 294 -0.12 -38.91 11.64
CA PHE A 294 -0.86 -38.56 10.44
C PHE A 294 -1.66 -39.75 9.95
N GLN A 295 -2.87 -39.51 9.53
CA GLN A 295 -3.75 -40.50 8.98
C GLN A 295 -4.28 -40.09 7.62
N PHE A 296 -3.80 -40.78 6.59
CA PHE A 296 -4.16 -40.51 5.19
C PHE A 296 -5.04 -41.65 4.67
N GLY A 297 -6.35 -41.42 4.61
CA GLY A 297 -7.27 -42.37 3.98
C GLY A 297 -7.28 -43.76 4.55
N ASP A 298 -6.41 -44.65 4.08
CA ASP A 298 -6.18 -45.98 4.68
C ASP A 298 -4.93 -45.93 5.57
N VAL A 299 -5.13 -46.12 6.85
CA VAL A 299 -4.09 -46.07 7.91
C VAL A 299 -2.91 -47.02 7.72
N LEU A 300 -2.97 -47.92 6.74
CA LEU A 300 -1.90 -48.88 6.48
C LEU A 300 -1.04 -48.51 5.25
N GLU A 301 -1.26 -47.38 4.64
CA GLU A 301 -0.61 -46.96 3.39
C GLU A 301 0.33 -45.74 3.54
N GLU A 302 0.61 -45.31 4.78
CA GLU A 302 1.47 -44.17 5.07
C GLU A 302 2.95 -44.50 5.00
N THR A 303 3.72 -43.52 4.59
CA THR A 303 5.18 -43.55 4.64
C THR A 303 5.72 -42.20 5.06
N TYR A 304 7.00 -42.12 5.37
CA TYR A 304 7.61 -40.90 5.91
C TYR A 304 8.95 -40.55 5.28
N GLY A 305 9.40 -39.37 5.53
CA GLY A 305 10.74 -38.89 5.21
C GLY A 305 11.15 -37.68 6.04
N THR A 306 12.37 -37.27 5.85
CA THR A 306 12.93 -36.06 6.44
C THR A 306 13.69 -35.27 5.38
N TYR A 307 13.86 -34.01 5.54
CA TYR A 307 14.75 -33.23 4.69
C TYR A 307 15.30 -32.00 5.43
N ASN A 308 16.49 -31.57 4.95
CA ASN A 308 17.13 -30.36 5.40
C ASN A 308 16.49 -29.16 4.71
N SER A 309 15.96 -28.19 5.46
CA SER A 309 15.60 -26.92 4.87
C SER A 309 16.86 -26.05 4.84
N GLU A 310 17.26 -25.58 3.66
CA GLU A 310 18.46 -24.74 3.44
C GLU A 310 18.48 -23.44 4.29
N ILE A 311 17.42 -23.17 5.02
CA ILE A 311 17.21 -21.94 5.78
C ILE A 311 17.61 -22.09 7.25
N ASN A 312 17.95 -23.28 7.73
CA ASN A 312 18.40 -23.46 9.09
C ASN A 312 19.91 -23.18 9.22
N PRO A 313 20.32 -22.02 9.83
CA PRO A 313 21.73 -21.66 9.94
C PRO A 313 22.55 -22.61 10.81
N ASN A 314 21.90 -23.50 11.56
CA ASN A 314 22.53 -24.46 12.45
C ASN A 314 22.79 -25.82 11.78
N GLY A 315 22.34 -26.03 10.54
CA GLY A 315 22.71 -27.19 9.73
C GLY A 315 22.08 -28.53 10.16
N TYR A 316 21.05 -28.50 10.99
CA TYR A 316 20.31 -29.71 11.38
C TYR A 316 18.98 -29.76 10.62
N ASP A 317 18.67 -30.94 10.12
CA ASP A 317 17.38 -31.23 9.53
C ASP A 317 16.30 -31.18 10.57
N ASN A 318 15.22 -30.55 10.23
CA ASN A 318 14.12 -30.38 11.17
C ASN A 318 12.74 -30.49 10.53
N VAL A 319 12.65 -30.85 9.26
CA VAL A 319 11.37 -31.14 8.60
C VAL A 319 11.15 -32.64 8.53
N PHE A 320 10.12 -33.07 9.23
CA PHE A 320 9.62 -34.43 9.22
C PHE A 320 8.30 -34.44 8.48
N TYR A 321 8.14 -35.39 7.52
CA TYR A 321 6.93 -35.42 6.73
C TYR A 321 6.42 -36.84 6.52
N GLN A 322 5.12 -36.94 6.31
CA GLN A 322 4.43 -38.16 5.94
C GLN A 322 3.57 -37.94 4.70
N PHE A 323 3.31 -39.01 3.97
CA PHE A 323 2.48 -39.04 2.78
C PHE A 323 1.95 -40.44 2.52
N ASP A 324 0.86 -40.53 1.76
CA ASP A 324 0.32 -41.79 1.29
C ASP A 324 1.22 -42.43 0.21
N TYR A 325 1.62 -43.70 0.42
CA TYR A 325 2.57 -44.39 -0.44
C TYR A 325 2.08 -44.63 -1.86
N ASN A 326 0.79 -44.92 -2.02
CA ASN A 326 0.21 -45.26 -3.32
C ASN A 326 -0.72 -44.20 -3.90
N GLY A 327 -1.00 -43.12 -3.18
CA GLY A 327 -1.88 -42.04 -3.59
C GLY A 327 -3.34 -42.44 -3.77
N SER A 328 -3.72 -43.62 -3.29
CA SER A 328 -5.06 -44.16 -3.48
C SER A 328 -5.93 -44.01 -2.24
N ASN A 329 -6.92 -43.13 -2.32
CA ASN A 329 -7.93 -42.98 -1.28
C ASN A 329 -9.29 -43.54 -1.69
N PRO A 330 -10.10 -43.99 -0.74
CA PRO A 330 -11.52 -44.23 -0.98
C PRO A 330 -12.16 -42.91 -1.43
N GLY A 331 -12.49 -42.80 -2.75
CA GLY A 331 -13.11 -41.65 -3.32
C GLY A 331 -12.29 -40.88 -4.36
N ASN A 332 -11.09 -41.34 -4.74
CA ASN A 332 -10.17 -40.71 -5.70
C ASN A 332 -9.76 -39.26 -5.31
N VAL A 333 -9.58 -38.98 -4.04
CA VAL A 333 -9.03 -37.71 -3.57
C VAL A 333 -7.51 -37.86 -3.49
N GLU A 334 -6.77 -37.05 -4.22
CA GLU A 334 -5.33 -36.95 -4.06
C GLU A 334 -5.03 -36.49 -2.62
N VAL A 335 -4.28 -37.28 -1.89
CA VAL A 335 -3.75 -36.96 -0.58
C VAL A 335 -2.41 -36.27 -0.80
N GLY A 336 -2.19 -35.15 -0.09
CA GLY A 336 -0.92 -34.44 -0.19
C GLY A 336 0.16 -34.98 0.70
N TYR A 337 1.16 -34.16 0.89
CA TYR A 337 2.25 -34.34 1.83
C TYR A 337 2.01 -33.45 3.05
N PHE A 338 2.24 -33.96 4.24
CA PHE A 338 2.17 -33.20 5.48
C PHE A 338 3.51 -33.22 6.18
N GLY A 339 3.91 -32.04 6.68
CA GLY A 339 5.19 -31.89 7.34
C GLY A 339 5.09 -31.03 8.60
N THR A 340 6.00 -31.31 9.52
CA THR A 340 6.22 -30.57 10.76
C THR A 340 7.67 -30.13 10.86
N ALA A 341 7.90 -28.96 11.48
CA ALA A 341 9.24 -28.46 11.73
C ALA A 341 9.29 -27.65 13.03
N LEU A 342 10.31 -27.88 13.85
CA LEU A 342 10.65 -26.98 14.95
C LEU A 342 11.50 -25.82 14.42
N LEU A 343 10.87 -24.67 14.20
CA LEU A 343 11.53 -23.44 13.72
C LEU A 343 12.38 -22.79 14.81
N SER A 344 12.05 -23.03 16.07
CA SER A 344 12.90 -22.76 17.21
C SER A 344 12.76 -23.86 18.24
N THR A 345 13.82 -24.08 19.00
CA THR A 345 13.91 -25.10 20.04
C THR A 345 14.34 -24.44 21.35
N PRO A 346 14.04 -25.05 22.51
CA PRO A 346 14.54 -24.57 23.77
C PRO A 346 16.04 -24.26 23.73
N PHE A 347 16.40 -23.02 24.14
CA PHE A 347 17.79 -22.54 24.20
C PHE A 347 18.57 -22.67 22.88
N ASN A 348 17.89 -22.80 21.75
CA ASN A 348 18.45 -23.00 20.41
C ASN A 348 19.28 -24.27 20.27
N MET A 349 18.88 -25.35 20.94
CA MET A 349 19.62 -26.63 20.93
C MET A 349 19.49 -27.41 19.62
N GLY A 350 18.47 -27.07 18.81
CA GLY A 350 18.10 -27.93 17.66
C GLY A 350 17.30 -29.17 18.08
N VAL A 351 16.92 -29.98 17.12
CA VAL A 351 16.32 -31.30 17.37
C VAL A 351 17.44 -32.23 17.83
N THR A 352 17.26 -32.85 18.97
CA THR A 352 18.26 -33.83 19.49
C THR A 352 17.87 -35.26 19.23
N ASP A 353 16.57 -35.54 19.18
CA ASP A 353 16.04 -36.89 19.08
C ASP A 353 14.78 -36.90 18.22
N ALA A 354 14.63 -37.94 17.37
CA ALA A 354 13.42 -38.18 16.60
C ALA A 354 13.26 -39.66 16.31
N HIS A 355 12.04 -40.17 16.46
CA HIS A 355 11.74 -41.57 16.24
C HIS A 355 10.45 -41.71 15.45
N PHE A 356 10.53 -42.44 14.33
CA PHE A 356 9.39 -43.02 13.65
C PHE A 356 9.18 -44.45 14.13
N PHE A 357 7.99 -44.79 14.50
CA PHE A 357 7.67 -46.16 14.94
C PHE A 357 6.29 -46.58 14.39
N ARG A 358 6.07 -47.86 14.29
CA ARG A 358 4.84 -48.42 13.74
C ARG A 358 3.84 -48.60 14.86
N ASP A 359 2.65 -48.07 14.69
CA ASP A 359 1.52 -48.44 15.55
C ASP A 359 1.00 -49.82 15.13
N LEU A 360 1.75 -50.85 15.48
CA LEU A 360 1.36 -52.20 15.23
C LEU A 360 0.92 -52.86 16.53
N THR A 361 -0.40 -52.86 16.76
CA THR A 361 -1.02 -53.79 17.69
C THR A 361 -0.70 -53.59 19.17
N GLY A 362 -1.28 -52.61 19.81
CA GLY A 362 -1.59 -52.67 21.24
C GLY A 362 -0.44 -52.73 22.29
N ASN A 363 0.77 -52.80 21.87
CA ASN A 363 1.93 -52.97 22.77
C ASN A 363 2.99 -51.89 22.68
N ILE A 364 2.85 -50.88 21.79
CA ILE A 364 3.87 -49.86 21.57
C ILE A 364 3.28 -48.46 21.38
N THR A 365 2.00 -48.27 21.48
CA THR A 365 1.47 -46.94 21.75
C THR A 365 2.12 -46.44 23.01
N PRO A 366 2.76 -45.27 22.98
CA PRO A 366 3.36 -44.69 24.17
C PRO A 366 2.27 -44.23 25.15
N ALA A 367 1.54 -45.20 25.71
CA ALA A 367 0.42 -44.94 26.61
C ALA A 367 0.84 -44.66 28.05
N GLU A 368 2.13 -44.77 28.33
CA GLU A 368 2.66 -44.60 29.69
C GLU A 368 4.02 -43.86 29.61
N ASP A 369 4.34 -43.02 30.55
CA ASP A 369 5.62 -42.28 30.65
C ASP A 369 6.84 -43.16 30.51
N LYS A 370 6.79 -44.36 31.07
CA LYS A 370 7.88 -45.33 30.95
C LYS A 370 8.17 -45.75 29.51
N ASN A 371 7.24 -45.54 28.57
CA ASN A 371 7.37 -45.87 27.17
C ASN A 371 7.78 -44.62 26.36
N ILE A 372 7.22 -43.42 26.68
CA ILE A 372 7.54 -42.17 25.98
C ILE A 372 8.92 -41.64 26.38
N TRP A 373 9.20 -41.57 27.64
CA TRP A 373 10.44 -40.99 28.16
C TRP A 373 11.70 -41.56 27.49
N PRO A 374 11.86 -42.92 27.40
CA PRO A 374 13.00 -43.50 26.69
C PRO A 374 13.08 -43.13 25.21
N VAL A 375 11.93 -42.88 24.55
CA VAL A 375 11.91 -42.43 23.15
C VAL A 375 12.36 -40.99 23.06
N MET A 376 11.87 -40.13 23.94
CA MET A 376 12.27 -38.72 23.96
C MET A 376 13.76 -38.50 24.21
N ILE A 377 14.42 -39.41 24.93
CA ILE A 377 15.84 -39.29 25.27
C ILE A 377 16.72 -40.26 24.43
N SER A 378 16.14 -40.97 23.49
CA SER A 378 16.81 -41.99 22.64
C SER A 378 17.65 -43.00 23.42
N GLU A 379 17.11 -43.54 24.51
CA GLU A 379 17.80 -44.56 25.29
C GLU A 379 17.66 -45.92 24.61
N PRO A 380 18.65 -46.37 23.83
CA PRO A 380 18.49 -47.49 22.87
C PRO A 380 18.43 -48.87 23.51
N ASN A 381 18.57 -48.98 24.81
CA ASN A 381 18.71 -50.29 25.49
C ASN A 381 17.42 -50.78 26.15
N ASP A 382 16.32 -50.00 26.03
CA ASP A 382 15.05 -50.47 26.57
C ASP A 382 14.46 -51.56 25.67
N PRO A 383 14.15 -52.76 26.23
CA PRO A 383 13.56 -53.84 25.44
C PRO A 383 12.16 -53.56 24.90
N ASN A 384 11.46 -52.55 25.47
CA ASN A 384 10.12 -52.15 25.03
C ASN A 384 10.18 -51.28 23.78
N LEU A 385 11.35 -50.78 23.40
CA LEU A 385 11.59 -49.93 22.26
C LEU A 385 12.09 -50.67 21.01
N MET A 386 11.95 -52.00 20.93
CA MET A 386 12.56 -52.79 19.87
C MET A 386 12.10 -52.37 18.45
N SER A 387 10.90 -51.87 18.31
CA SER A 387 10.41 -51.35 17.01
C SER A 387 10.85 -49.94 16.72
N ALA A 388 11.04 -49.08 17.73
CA ALA A 388 11.58 -47.72 17.56
C ALA A 388 13.09 -47.73 17.26
N LYS A 389 13.78 -48.85 17.44
CA LYS A 389 15.22 -48.99 17.15
C LYS A 389 15.56 -49.02 15.67
N GLU A 390 14.60 -49.26 14.80
CA GLU A 390 14.85 -49.40 13.37
C GLU A 390 14.97 -48.04 12.65
N ASN A 391 14.43 -46.97 13.22
CA ASN A 391 14.32 -45.65 12.55
C ASN A 391 14.41 -44.48 13.55
N TYR A 392 15.59 -44.27 14.09
CA TYR A 392 15.78 -43.19 15.07
C TYR A 392 16.98 -42.30 14.75
N PHE A 393 16.91 -41.06 15.23
CA PHE A 393 17.98 -40.09 15.24
C PHE A 393 18.32 -39.73 16.69
N HIS A 394 19.62 -39.64 17.00
CA HIS A 394 20.09 -39.20 18.30
C HIS A 394 21.38 -38.39 18.18
N GLY A 395 21.32 -37.10 18.59
CA GLY A 395 22.48 -36.23 18.70
C GLY A 395 23.26 -35.98 17.42
N SER A 396 24.44 -35.47 17.52
CA SER A 396 25.26 -34.96 16.40
C SER A 396 25.86 -36.00 15.47
N ASN A 397 25.55 -37.28 15.62
CA ASN A 397 26.24 -38.36 14.93
C ASN A 397 25.45 -39.01 13.80
N VAL A 398 24.25 -38.62 13.55
CA VAL A 398 23.41 -39.21 12.49
C VAL A 398 22.98 -38.12 11.55
N HIS A 399 23.31 -38.23 10.28
CA HIS A 399 22.78 -37.40 9.23
C HIS A 399 21.38 -37.91 8.85
N PHE A 400 20.40 -37.02 8.84
CA PHE A 400 19.05 -37.33 8.38
C PHE A 400 18.97 -37.71 6.90
N ASP A 401 20.00 -37.41 6.11
CA ASP A 401 20.15 -37.90 4.72
C ASP A 401 19.99 -39.43 4.60
N ASP A 402 20.25 -40.17 5.69
CA ASP A 402 20.08 -41.62 5.72
C ASP A 402 18.60 -42.04 5.92
N PHE A 403 17.71 -41.16 6.32
CA PHE A 403 16.26 -41.42 6.45
C PHE A 403 15.47 -41.16 5.18
N SER A 404 15.99 -40.38 4.27
CA SER A 404 15.36 -40.12 2.97
C SER A 404 15.41 -41.36 2.06
N LEU A 405 14.83 -42.42 2.38
CA LEU A 405 14.96 -43.72 1.72
C LEU A 405 16.06 -44.53 2.41
N THR A 406 15.77 -45.08 3.55
CA THR A 406 16.55 -46.08 4.24
C THR A 406 18.02 -46.24 3.79
N ALA A 407 18.98 -46.25 4.68
CA ALA A 407 20.42 -46.49 4.41
C ALA A 407 20.71 -47.69 3.50
N GLU A 408 19.72 -48.49 3.13
CA GLU A 408 19.78 -49.64 2.24
C GLU A 408 18.91 -49.51 0.98
N GLY A 409 18.32 -48.32 0.69
CA GLY A 409 17.37 -48.17 -0.43
C GLY A 409 16.05 -48.91 -0.22
N LYS A 410 15.69 -49.20 1.01
CA LYS A 410 14.43 -49.82 1.38
C LYS A 410 13.48 -48.71 1.86
N ASN A 411 12.46 -48.44 1.09
CA ASN A 411 11.27 -47.74 1.57
C ASN A 411 10.84 -48.42 2.88
N PRO A 412 10.58 -47.69 3.97
CA PRO A 412 10.15 -48.27 5.24
C PRO A 412 8.91 -49.13 5.11
N GLY A 413 8.22 -49.06 3.96
CA GLY A 413 7.00 -49.76 3.64
C GLY A 413 5.77 -49.04 4.19
N PRO A 414 4.63 -49.16 3.51
CA PRO A 414 3.40 -48.61 3.96
C PRO A 414 2.90 -49.25 5.25
N THR A 415 2.61 -48.42 6.25
CA THR A 415 1.96 -48.80 7.50
C THR A 415 1.51 -47.56 8.24
N ASN A 416 0.80 -47.69 9.36
CA ASN A 416 0.55 -46.58 10.26
C ASN A 416 1.87 -46.19 10.96
N TRP A 417 2.41 -45.01 10.59
CA TRP A 417 3.64 -44.46 11.17
C TRP A 417 3.33 -43.32 12.13
N THR A 418 3.85 -43.40 13.33
CA THR A 418 3.82 -42.33 14.34
C THR A 418 5.21 -41.78 14.56
N LEU A 419 5.30 -40.54 15.04
CA LEU A 419 6.56 -39.84 15.23
C LEU A 419 6.60 -39.16 16.61
N ILE A 420 7.75 -39.28 17.29
CA ILE A 420 8.11 -38.41 18.40
C ILE A 420 9.38 -37.66 18.04
N VAL A 421 9.32 -36.31 18.14
CA VAL A 421 10.49 -35.44 17.99
C VAL A 421 10.73 -34.75 19.32
N SER A 422 11.98 -34.66 19.75
CA SER A 422 12.33 -33.99 21.00
C SER A 422 13.67 -33.23 20.92
N THR A 423 13.84 -32.38 21.90
CA THR A 423 15.03 -31.52 22.10
C THR A 423 15.36 -31.48 23.59
N GLY A 424 16.60 -31.71 23.97
CA GLY A 424 17.07 -31.77 25.37
C GLY A 424 18.53 -32.27 25.45
N ALA A 425 19.10 -32.42 26.62
CA ALA A 425 18.55 -32.11 27.92
C ALA A 425 18.85 -30.65 28.30
N PHE A 426 17.87 -29.96 28.87
CA PHE A 426 18.03 -28.61 29.43
C PHE A 426 17.54 -28.55 30.88
N THR A 427 17.76 -27.40 31.53
CA THR A 427 17.36 -27.16 32.93
C THR A 427 16.53 -25.88 33.00
N LEU A 428 15.42 -25.94 33.74
CA LEU A 428 14.59 -24.79 34.07
C LEU A 428 14.66 -24.49 35.57
N LYS A 429 15.20 -23.33 35.95
CA LYS A 429 15.15 -22.85 37.31
C LYS A 429 13.79 -22.24 37.63
N PRO A 430 13.46 -22.05 38.94
CA PRO A 430 12.24 -21.31 39.32
C PRO A 430 12.14 -19.95 38.60
N GLY A 431 11.00 -19.73 37.92
CA GLY A 431 10.72 -18.53 37.15
C GLY A 431 11.35 -18.50 35.74
N GLU A 432 12.22 -19.47 35.39
CA GLU A 432 12.74 -19.57 34.02
C GLU A 432 11.71 -20.22 33.09
N TYR A 433 11.82 -19.93 31.80
CA TYR A 433 10.96 -20.50 30.75
C TYR A 433 11.79 -20.99 29.56
N MET A 434 11.25 -21.95 28.87
CA MET A 434 11.67 -22.32 27.53
C MET A 434 10.70 -21.78 26.47
N LYS A 435 11.18 -21.64 25.24
CA LYS A 435 10.34 -21.38 24.04
C LYS A 435 10.66 -22.35 22.95
N ALA A 436 9.64 -22.71 22.21
CA ALA A 436 9.76 -23.49 20.97
C ALA A 436 8.65 -23.06 20.01
N THR A 437 8.92 -23.12 18.72
CA THR A 437 7.92 -22.84 17.67
C THR A 437 7.82 -24.04 16.75
N LEU A 438 6.64 -24.63 16.68
CA LEU A 438 6.30 -25.70 15.77
C LEU A 438 5.55 -25.11 14.56
N ALA A 439 5.99 -25.44 13.35
CA ALA A 439 5.24 -25.23 12.12
C ALA A 439 4.66 -26.55 11.64
N VAL A 440 3.42 -26.50 11.16
CA VAL A 440 2.76 -27.61 10.45
C VAL A 440 2.34 -27.10 9.08
N SER A 441 2.63 -27.87 8.05
CA SER A 441 2.29 -27.49 6.68
C SER A 441 1.80 -28.69 5.88
N ALA A 442 0.95 -28.40 4.89
CA ALA A 442 0.52 -29.34 3.87
C ALA A 442 1.03 -28.91 2.50
N GLY A 443 1.11 -29.84 1.55
CA GLY A 443 1.45 -29.56 0.16
C GLY A 443 0.86 -30.62 -0.77
N ASN A 444 0.52 -30.24 -2.03
CA ASN A 444 -0.04 -31.18 -3.00
C ASN A 444 0.97 -32.25 -3.45
N ASP A 445 2.24 -31.90 -3.38
CA ASP A 445 3.37 -32.78 -3.64
C ASP A 445 4.56 -32.43 -2.73
N PHE A 446 5.64 -33.17 -2.81
CA PHE A 446 6.81 -32.92 -1.99
C PHE A 446 7.44 -31.57 -2.22
N LYS A 447 7.42 -31.06 -3.46
CA LYS A 447 7.97 -29.76 -3.81
C LYS A 447 7.12 -28.64 -3.23
N ASP A 448 5.81 -28.75 -3.29
CA ASP A 448 4.86 -27.79 -2.71
C ASP A 448 5.03 -27.74 -1.18
N LEU A 449 5.16 -28.88 -0.51
CA LEU A 449 5.50 -28.94 0.91
C LEU A 449 6.82 -28.22 1.23
N GLN A 450 7.88 -28.44 0.43
CA GLN A 450 9.15 -27.75 0.62
C GLN A 450 9.03 -26.22 0.46
N GLU A 451 8.27 -25.78 -0.54
CA GLU A 451 8.00 -24.35 -0.78
C GLU A 451 7.22 -23.74 0.40
N ASN A 452 6.20 -24.42 0.90
CA ASN A 452 5.40 -23.99 2.04
C ASN A 452 6.22 -23.94 3.34
N MET A 453 7.07 -24.92 3.59
CA MET A 453 7.99 -24.90 4.76
C MET A 453 9.03 -23.79 4.66
N ALA A 454 9.52 -23.46 3.45
CA ALA A 454 10.40 -22.32 3.25
C ALA A 454 9.68 -20.98 3.52
N ILE A 455 8.40 -20.89 3.20
CA ILE A 455 7.55 -19.74 3.56
C ILE A 455 7.34 -19.69 5.08
N ALA A 456 7.07 -20.84 5.71
CA ALA A 456 6.94 -20.93 7.15
C ALA A 456 8.17 -20.38 7.88
N GLN A 457 9.36 -20.73 7.44
CA GLN A 457 10.62 -20.20 7.99
C GLN A 457 10.71 -18.68 7.85
N LYS A 458 10.35 -18.14 6.67
CA LYS A 458 10.36 -16.68 6.45
C LYS A 458 9.37 -15.95 7.35
N LEU A 459 8.15 -16.49 7.49
CA LEU A 459 7.15 -15.94 8.40
C LEU A 459 7.62 -15.93 9.84
N TYR A 460 8.21 -17.04 10.31
CA TYR A 460 8.79 -17.11 11.64
C TYR A 460 9.88 -16.05 11.87
N LEU A 461 10.83 -15.90 10.92
CA LEU A 461 11.89 -14.89 11.00
C LEU A 461 11.32 -13.45 10.97
N ASN A 462 10.16 -13.25 10.35
CA ASN A 462 9.43 -11.99 10.34
C ASN A 462 8.44 -11.84 11.51
N LYS A 463 8.58 -12.63 12.57
CA LYS A 463 7.68 -12.58 13.73
C LYS A 463 6.23 -12.86 13.35
N PHE A 464 6.02 -13.85 12.49
CA PHE A 464 4.74 -14.30 11.94
C PHE A 464 4.02 -13.26 11.08
N LEU A 465 4.65 -12.14 10.76
CA LEU A 465 4.08 -11.14 9.88
C LEU A 465 4.06 -11.66 8.44
N GLY A 466 2.88 -11.67 7.85
CA GLY A 466 2.69 -11.93 6.44
C GLY A 466 3.20 -10.76 5.57
N PRO A 467 3.15 -10.91 4.23
CA PRO A 467 3.43 -9.82 3.32
C PRO A 467 2.46 -8.67 3.59
N SER A 468 3.00 -7.46 3.55
CA SER A 468 2.24 -6.25 3.83
C SER A 468 1.86 -5.55 2.53
N THR A 469 0.62 -5.07 2.47
CA THR A 469 0.24 -4.13 1.42
C THR A 469 1.01 -2.84 1.59
N PRO A 470 1.33 -2.11 0.52
CA PRO A 470 1.74 -0.73 0.66
C PRO A 470 0.67 0.07 1.42
N PRO A 471 1.04 1.06 2.27
CA PRO A 471 0.06 1.84 3.04
C PRO A 471 -0.90 2.58 2.12
N SER A 472 -2.15 2.74 2.55
CA SER A 472 -3.14 3.52 1.80
C SER A 472 -2.75 5.00 1.74
N PRO A 473 -2.80 5.65 0.56
CA PRO A 473 -2.53 7.08 0.46
C PRO A 473 -3.61 7.93 1.13
N ASN A 474 -3.25 9.13 1.57
CA ASN A 474 -4.22 10.13 2.02
C ASN A 474 -4.87 10.79 0.80
N LEU A 475 -6.19 10.66 0.66
CA LEU A 475 -6.96 11.14 -0.48
C LEU A 475 -7.59 12.51 -0.20
N ASN A 476 -7.44 13.42 -1.13
CA ASN A 476 -8.14 14.70 -1.16
C ASN A 476 -8.99 14.80 -2.43
N GLY A 477 -10.08 15.57 -2.35
CA GLY A 477 -10.98 15.75 -3.48
C GLY A 477 -11.51 17.17 -3.57
N VAL A 478 -11.56 17.69 -4.79
CA VAL A 478 -12.06 19.02 -5.12
C VAL A 478 -13.24 18.92 -6.07
N ALA A 479 -14.36 19.45 -5.67
CA ALA A 479 -15.55 19.54 -6.50
C ALA A 479 -15.38 20.63 -7.57
N GLY A 480 -15.90 20.39 -8.77
CA GLY A 480 -15.92 21.35 -9.86
C GLY A 480 -17.12 21.16 -10.76
N ASP A 481 -17.25 22.02 -11.78
CA ASP A 481 -18.37 21.95 -12.72
C ASP A 481 -18.21 20.75 -13.66
N GLY A 482 -19.07 19.73 -13.48
CA GLY A 482 -19.06 18.48 -14.23
C GLY A 482 -17.78 17.63 -14.00
N LYS A 483 -17.06 17.88 -12.94
CA LYS A 483 -15.83 17.14 -12.63
C LYS A 483 -15.56 17.05 -11.13
N VAL A 484 -14.78 16.03 -10.76
CA VAL A 484 -14.13 15.91 -9.46
C VAL A 484 -12.64 15.75 -9.70
N THR A 485 -11.83 16.55 -9.03
CA THR A 485 -10.38 16.40 -9.05
C THR A 485 -9.93 15.75 -7.75
N LEU A 486 -9.27 14.60 -7.86
CA LEU A 486 -8.71 13.85 -6.75
C LEU A 486 -7.20 14.04 -6.73
N TYR A 487 -6.58 14.10 -5.56
CA TYR A 487 -5.13 14.08 -5.40
C TYR A 487 -4.72 13.43 -4.09
N TRP A 488 -3.52 12.88 -4.04
CA TRP A 488 -3.03 12.09 -2.92
C TRP A 488 -1.52 12.22 -2.72
N ASP A 489 -1.04 11.77 -1.57
CA ASP A 489 0.37 11.75 -1.22
C ASP A 489 1.10 10.49 -1.78
N ASN A 490 2.41 10.42 -1.53
CA ASN A 490 3.29 9.35 -2.00
C ASN A 490 3.76 8.41 -0.87
N ASN A 491 3.06 8.33 0.24
CA ASN A 491 3.45 7.54 1.40
C ASN A 491 3.67 6.05 1.08
N ALA A 492 2.92 5.52 0.09
CA ALA A 492 3.01 4.12 -0.34
C ALA A 492 4.29 3.77 -1.10
N GLU A 493 4.92 4.73 -1.78
CA GLU A 493 5.97 4.47 -2.79
C GLU A 493 7.30 3.99 -2.20
N ASN A 494 7.53 4.24 -0.93
CA ASN A 494 8.72 3.85 -0.21
C ASN A 494 8.51 2.66 0.73
N SER A 495 7.31 2.07 0.72
CA SER A 495 7.04 0.89 1.54
C SER A 495 7.94 -0.29 1.18
N ILE A 496 8.29 -1.06 2.19
CA ILE A 496 9.09 -2.27 2.05
C ILE A 496 8.20 -3.43 2.47
N ASP A 497 8.00 -4.40 1.58
CA ASP A 497 7.28 -5.61 1.94
C ASP A 497 8.04 -6.43 2.99
N LEU A 498 7.30 -6.93 3.98
CA LEU A 498 7.88 -7.59 5.15
C LEU A 498 8.46 -8.97 4.83
N VAL A 499 7.96 -9.66 3.82
CA VAL A 499 8.40 -11.02 3.43
C VAL A 499 9.45 -10.96 2.34
N SER A 500 9.21 -10.21 1.27
CA SER A 500 10.15 -10.09 0.16
C SER A 500 11.36 -9.21 0.52
N LYS A 501 11.25 -8.34 1.53
CA LYS A 501 12.23 -7.30 1.92
C LYS A 501 12.58 -6.35 0.79
N LYS A 502 11.67 -6.14 -0.16
CA LYS A 502 11.84 -5.27 -1.32
C LYS A 502 10.89 -4.10 -1.28
N LYS A 503 11.27 -3.02 -1.95
CA LYS A 503 10.36 -1.94 -2.31
C LYS A 503 9.61 -2.38 -3.56
N ASP A 504 8.48 -3.00 -3.41
CA ASP A 504 7.69 -3.63 -4.47
C ASP A 504 6.38 -2.89 -4.76
N PHE A 505 6.16 -1.72 -4.17
CA PHE A 505 5.06 -0.85 -4.57
C PHE A 505 4.99 -0.75 -6.09
N GLN A 506 3.81 -1.00 -6.68
CA GLN A 506 3.61 -0.99 -8.13
C GLN A 506 2.75 0.17 -8.60
N GLY A 507 1.75 0.57 -7.81
CA GLY A 507 0.87 1.63 -8.28
C GLY A 507 -0.34 1.93 -7.40
N TYR A 508 -1.22 2.76 -7.96
CA TYR A 508 -2.46 3.21 -7.35
C TYR A 508 -3.67 2.80 -8.17
N LYS A 509 -4.78 2.49 -7.50
CA LYS A 509 -6.10 2.26 -8.10
C LYS A 509 -7.13 3.18 -7.47
N ILE A 510 -7.98 3.77 -8.29
CA ILE A 510 -9.05 4.67 -7.85
C ILE A 510 -10.39 4.01 -8.13
N TYR A 511 -11.24 4.03 -7.13
CA TYR A 511 -12.60 3.51 -7.21
C TYR A 511 -13.62 4.60 -6.90
N ARG A 512 -14.81 4.48 -7.50
CA ARG A 512 -15.93 5.39 -7.28
C ARG A 512 -17.19 4.64 -6.93
N SER A 513 -17.89 5.12 -5.93
CA SER A 513 -19.20 4.64 -5.48
C SER A 513 -20.28 5.72 -5.62
N GLN A 514 -21.52 5.29 -5.81
CA GLN A 514 -22.74 6.13 -5.74
C GLN A 514 -23.69 5.68 -4.62
N ASP A 515 -23.31 4.68 -3.86
CA ASP A 515 -24.07 4.06 -2.77
C ASP A 515 -23.33 4.11 -1.43
N GLN A 516 -22.57 5.20 -1.22
CA GLN A 516 -21.83 5.49 0.00
C GLN A 516 -20.79 4.39 0.37
N GLY A 517 -20.12 3.82 -0.64
CA GLY A 517 -19.08 2.82 -0.44
C GLY A 517 -19.58 1.38 -0.31
N SER A 518 -20.90 1.14 -0.41
CA SER A 518 -21.44 -0.22 -0.39
C SER A 518 -20.97 -1.04 -1.60
N THR A 519 -20.84 -0.41 -2.76
CA THR A 519 -20.21 -0.99 -3.95
C THR A 519 -19.27 0.00 -4.64
N TRP A 520 -18.27 -0.53 -5.37
CA TRP A 520 -17.22 0.27 -6.01
C TRP A 520 -17.23 0.14 -7.54
N GLY A 521 -18.42 0.17 -8.13
CA GLY A 521 -18.61 0.12 -9.56
C GLY A 521 -18.69 -1.31 -10.10
N LYS A 522 -18.03 -1.60 -11.25
CA LYS A 522 -18.14 -2.89 -11.92
C LYS A 522 -17.46 -4.00 -11.11
N GLN A 523 -18.24 -5.02 -10.75
CA GLN A 523 -17.77 -6.18 -9.98
C GLN A 523 -16.91 -7.12 -10.85
N ILE A 524 -15.87 -7.68 -10.24
CA ILE A 524 -15.07 -8.80 -10.74
C ILE A 524 -15.53 -10.03 -9.96
N LYS A 525 -15.92 -11.08 -10.66
CA LYS A 525 -16.43 -12.33 -10.07
C LYS A 525 -15.60 -13.52 -10.52
N ASP A 526 -15.42 -14.48 -9.64
CA ASP A 526 -14.81 -15.77 -9.96
C ASP A 526 -15.74 -16.65 -10.84
N SER A 527 -15.26 -17.82 -11.21
CA SER A 527 -16.03 -18.80 -12.03
C SER A 527 -17.26 -19.36 -11.31
N LYS A 528 -17.33 -19.23 -9.99
CA LYS A 528 -18.47 -19.65 -9.15
C LYS A 528 -19.47 -18.50 -8.93
N GLY A 529 -19.14 -17.26 -9.37
CA GLY A 529 -19.96 -16.07 -9.21
C GLY A 529 -19.69 -15.27 -7.94
N ASN A 530 -18.71 -15.65 -7.10
CA ASN A 530 -18.33 -14.92 -5.90
C ASN A 530 -17.64 -13.61 -6.27
N LEU A 531 -17.88 -12.56 -5.49
CA LEU A 531 -17.23 -11.28 -5.65
C LEU A 531 -15.77 -11.38 -5.19
N VAL A 532 -14.83 -11.12 -6.11
CA VAL A 532 -13.39 -11.13 -5.82
C VAL A 532 -12.77 -9.73 -5.88
N GLY A 533 -13.45 -8.75 -6.44
CA GLY A 533 -12.97 -7.39 -6.53
C GLY A 533 -13.84 -6.47 -7.37
N TYR A 534 -13.32 -5.25 -7.63
CA TYR A 534 -13.96 -4.25 -8.46
C TYR A 534 -13.00 -3.72 -9.51
N VAL A 535 -13.54 -3.28 -10.65
CA VAL A 535 -12.74 -2.62 -11.69
C VAL A 535 -12.52 -1.16 -11.28
N PRO A 536 -11.27 -0.69 -11.14
CA PRO A 536 -11.00 0.71 -10.83
C PRO A 536 -11.43 1.63 -11.98
N ILE A 537 -11.79 2.87 -11.68
CA ILE A 537 -12.07 3.89 -12.69
C ILE A 537 -10.78 4.48 -13.30
N ALA A 538 -9.68 4.40 -12.55
CA ALA A 538 -8.34 4.76 -13.01
C ALA A 538 -7.29 3.93 -12.29
N GLN A 539 -6.18 3.66 -12.97
CA GLN A 539 -5.03 2.95 -12.43
C GLN A 539 -3.75 3.60 -12.94
N PHE A 540 -2.77 3.79 -12.06
CA PHE A 540 -1.47 4.39 -12.37
C PHE A 540 -0.38 3.50 -11.82
N ASP A 541 0.52 3.04 -12.67
CA ASP A 541 1.56 2.07 -12.35
C ASP A 541 2.94 2.56 -12.78
N LYS A 542 3.97 2.02 -12.13
CA LYS A 542 5.37 2.35 -12.47
C LYS A 542 5.69 2.02 -13.92
N LYS A 543 6.64 2.77 -14.49
CA LYS A 543 7.24 2.47 -15.80
C LYS A 543 8.45 1.54 -15.63
N ASP A 544 8.21 0.28 -15.28
CA ASP A 544 9.23 -0.72 -14.95
C ASP A 544 9.07 -2.05 -15.70
N LEU A 545 8.19 -2.09 -16.68
CA LEU A 545 7.87 -3.26 -17.52
C LEU A 545 7.07 -4.37 -16.80
N ILE A 546 6.69 -4.20 -15.54
CA ILE A 546 5.74 -5.07 -14.85
C ILE A 546 4.34 -4.68 -15.31
N GLN A 547 3.68 -5.52 -16.06
CA GLN A 547 2.38 -5.21 -16.68
C GLN A 547 1.53 -6.44 -16.89
N GLY A 548 0.22 -6.24 -17.13
CA GLY A 548 -0.71 -7.31 -17.37
C GLY A 548 -1.29 -7.88 -16.10
N VAL A 549 -1.58 -9.16 -16.10
CA VAL A 549 -2.21 -9.88 -14.98
C VAL A 549 -1.13 -10.50 -14.11
N ASP A 550 -1.36 -10.50 -12.81
CA ASP A 550 -0.48 -11.19 -11.86
C ASP A 550 -0.53 -12.70 -12.14
N ILE A 551 0.65 -13.31 -12.29
CA ILE A 551 0.76 -14.75 -12.57
C ILE A 551 0.29 -15.61 -11.39
N ASN A 552 0.41 -15.08 -10.17
CA ASN A 552 -0.03 -15.74 -8.94
C ASN A 552 -1.51 -15.52 -8.63
N ASN A 553 -2.13 -14.46 -9.20
CA ASN A 553 -3.55 -14.18 -9.04
C ASN A 553 -4.14 -13.49 -10.28
N ASN A 554 -4.83 -14.27 -11.13
CA ASN A 554 -5.40 -13.81 -12.39
C ASN A 554 -6.48 -12.70 -12.24
N PHE A 555 -6.93 -12.40 -11.05
CA PHE A 555 -7.89 -11.31 -10.80
C PHE A 555 -7.18 -9.97 -10.56
N ASN A 556 -5.88 -9.98 -10.26
CA ASN A 556 -5.09 -8.79 -10.05
C ASN A 556 -4.47 -8.31 -11.37
N PHE A 557 -4.80 -7.09 -11.78
CA PHE A 557 -4.16 -6.43 -12.91
C PHE A 557 -3.08 -5.49 -12.38
N LEU A 558 -1.83 -5.71 -12.81
CA LEU A 558 -0.64 -5.01 -12.31
C LEU A 558 -0.40 -3.67 -13.00
N GLY A 559 -1.00 -3.44 -14.18
CA GLY A 559 -0.92 -2.16 -14.87
C GLY A 559 -0.48 -2.26 -16.33
N GLY A 560 -0.23 -1.11 -16.95
CA GLY A 560 0.12 -0.96 -18.36
C GLY A 560 1.26 0.02 -18.62
N ASN A 561 2.19 0.22 -17.67
CA ASN A 561 3.30 1.18 -17.73
C ASN A 561 2.84 2.63 -17.90
N THR A 562 1.77 3.02 -17.20
CA THR A 562 1.15 4.34 -17.34
C THR A 562 2.00 5.48 -16.78
N GLY A 563 2.80 5.19 -15.79
CA GLY A 563 3.54 6.15 -14.97
C GLY A 563 2.74 6.59 -13.73
N ILE A 564 3.46 6.78 -12.63
CA ILE A 564 2.88 7.25 -11.37
C ILE A 564 2.48 8.71 -11.52
N VAL A 565 1.29 9.04 -11.05
CA VAL A 565 0.77 10.40 -10.88
C VAL A 565 0.08 10.51 -9.52
N HIS A 566 -0.06 11.74 -9.01
CA HIS A 566 -0.67 11.99 -7.69
C HIS A 566 -1.95 12.83 -7.78
N TYR A 567 -2.54 12.91 -8.94
CA TYR A 567 -3.87 13.52 -9.14
C TYR A 567 -4.61 12.85 -10.28
N PHE A 568 -5.93 12.90 -10.23
CA PHE A 568 -6.83 12.39 -11.26
C PHE A 568 -8.06 13.29 -11.39
N VAL A 569 -8.54 13.52 -12.61
CA VAL A 569 -9.75 14.29 -12.88
C VAL A 569 -10.82 13.37 -13.42
N ASP A 570 -11.86 13.13 -12.64
CA ASP A 570 -13.06 12.43 -13.09
C ASP A 570 -14.04 13.44 -13.70
N SER A 571 -14.14 13.43 -15.01
CA SER A 571 -15.08 14.26 -15.80
C SER A 571 -16.35 13.51 -16.19
N THR A 572 -16.58 12.32 -15.65
CA THR A 572 -17.77 11.51 -15.98
C THR A 572 -18.87 11.64 -14.92
N VAL A 573 -18.74 12.61 -14.04
CA VAL A 573 -19.67 12.88 -12.93
C VAL A 573 -20.77 13.84 -13.34
N VAL A 574 -21.84 13.84 -12.58
CA VAL A 574 -23.01 14.71 -12.76
C VAL A 574 -23.11 15.65 -11.54
N ASN A 575 -23.27 16.95 -11.82
CA ASN A 575 -23.46 17.95 -10.76
C ASN A 575 -24.64 17.57 -9.85
N GLY A 576 -24.42 17.64 -8.55
CA GLY A 576 -25.44 17.35 -7.54
C GLY A 576 -25.56 15.90 -7.10
N VAL A 577 -24.89 14.99 -7.75
CA VAL A 577 -24.77 13.60 -7.28
C VAL A 577 -23.60 13.50 -6.32
N ASN A 578 -23.81 12.93 -5.16
CA ASN A 578 -22.73 12.64 -4.23
C ASN A 578 -21.98 11.37 -4.67
N TYR A 579 -20.68 11.45 -4.79
CA TYR A 579 -19.79 10.34 -5.13
C TYR A 579 -18.82 10.11 -3.98
N SER A 580 -18.71 8.85 -3.56
CA SER A 580 -17.62 8.43 -2.68
C SER A 580 -16.47 7.92 -3.54
N TYR A 581 -15.26 8.37 -3.24
CA TYR A 581 -14.04 7.93 -3.90
C TYR A 581 -13.12 7.29 -2.87
N THR A 582 -12.49 6.19 -3.26
CA THR A 582 -11.40 5.61 -2.48
C THR A 582 -10.19 5.36 -3.38
N ILE A 583 -9.02 5.51 -2.81
CA ILE A 583 -7.75 5.16 -3.45
C ILE A 583 -7.09 4.02 -2.70
N THR A 584 -6.53 3.10 -3.43
CA THR A 584 -5.71 2.02 -2.91
C THR A 584 -4.32 2.05 -3.55
N SER A 585 -3.34 1.59 -2.82
CA SER A 585 -2.00 1.27 -3.31
C SER A 585 -1.87 -0.23 -3.48
N TYR A 586 -1.02 -0.69 -4.39
CA TYR A 586 -0.75 -2.11 -4.57
C TYR A 586 0.72 -2.34 -4.93
N ASP A 587 1.19 -3.55 -4.63
CA ASP A 587 2.55 -4.01 -4.93
C ASP A 587 2.59 -4.91 -6.17
N SER A 588 3.79 -5.29 -6.58
CA SER A 588 4.00 -6.18 -7.72
C SER A 588 3.90 -7.67 -7.36
N GLY A 589 3.80 -8.00 -6.07
CA GLY A 589 4.01 -9.36 -5.61
C GLY A 589 5.42 -9.88 -5.91
N SER A 590 5.60 -11.20 -5.85
CA SER A 590 6.87 -11.84 -6.18
C SER A 590 6.67 -13.22 -6.79
N VAL A 591 6.96 -13.37 -8.07
CA VAL A 591 6.84 -14.64 -8.79
C VAL A 591 7.79 -15.71 -8.22
N SER A 592 8.99 -15.30 -7.77
CA SER A 592 10.02 -16.23 -7.30
C SER A 592 9.68 -16.94 -5.99
N ILE A 593 8.73 -16.43 -5.23
CA ILE A 593 8.29 -16.99 -3.95
C ILE A 593 6.77 -17.18 -3.89
N GLY A 594 6.11 -17.17 -5.05
CA GLY A 594 4.67 -17.41 -5.13
C GLY A 594 3.79 -16.32 -4.49
N LEU A 595 4.33 -15.12 -4.19
CA LEU A 595 3.53 -14.02 -3.61
C LEU A 595 2.70 -13.32 -4.69
N GLU A 596 1.39 -13.25 -4.46
CA GLU A 596 0.50 -12.43 -5.27
C GLU A 596 0.64 -10.94 -4.96
N SER A 597 0.26 -10.10 -5.91
CA SER A 597 0.11 -8.66 -5.70
C SER A 597 -0.95 -8.38 -4.65
N LEU A 598 -0.58 -7.57 -3.66
CA LEU A 598 -1.47 -7.17 -2.58
C LEU A 598 -1.92 -5.73 -2.78
N GLU A 599 -3.21 -5.50 -2.58
CA GLU A 599 -3.83 -4.19 -2.65
C GLU A 599 -4.28 -3.75 -1.26
N SER A 600 -3.99 -2.48 -0.89
CA SER A 600 -4.44 -1.92 0.39
C SER A 600 -5.97 -1.87 0.46
N ALA A 601 -6.51 -1.82 1.67
CA ALA A 601 -7.95 -1.79 1.88
C ALA A 601 -8.59 -0.54 1.27
N ARG A 602 -9.76 -0.68 0.66
CA ARG A 602 -10.63 0.44 0.32
C ARG A 602 -11.20 1.04 1.60
N GLY A 603 -11.26 2.36 1.67
CA GLY A 603 -11.91 3.04 2.80
C GLY A 603 -13.38 2.65 2.91
N THR A 604 -13.88 2.52 4.13
CA THR A 604 -15.25 2.10 4.44
C THR A 604 -16.03 3.12 5.25
N THR A 605 -15.33 4.01 5.94
CA THR A 605 -15.92 5.04 6.79
C THR A 605 -15.31 6.40 6.49
N GLY A 606 -16.04 7.49 6.74
CA GLY A 606 -15.52 8.85 6.54
C GLY A 606 -14.33 9.22 7.44
N ALA A 607 -13.87 8.33 8.32
CA ALA A 607 -12.65 8.48 9.11
C ALA A 607 -11.41 7.93 8.38
N ASP A 608 -11.60 7.13 7.32
CA ASP A 608 -10.49 6.54 6.57
C ASP A 608 -9.83 7.59 5.67
N ALA A 609 -8.54 7.78 5.82
CA ALA A 609 -7.79 8.82 5.12
C ALA A 609 -7.76 8.65 3.58
N ASN A 610 -8.04 7.45 3.09
CA ASN A 610 -8.08 7.13 1.67
C ASN A 610 -9.50 7.13 1.07
N LEU A 611 -10.49 7.70 1.79
CA LEU A 611 -11.87 7.81 1.35
C LEU A 611 -12.35 9.27 1.46
N ILE A 612 -13.05 9.74 0.42
CA ILE A 612 -13.65 11.07 0.43
C ILE A 612 -14.99 11.07 -0.31
N ASP A 613 -15.94 11.85 0.22
CA ASP A 613 -17.23 12.13 -0.41
C ASP A 613 -17.17 13.49 -1.09
N VAL A 614 -17.52 13.54 -2.37
CA VAL A 614 -17.48 14.78 -3.16
C VAL A 614 -18.76 14.91 -3.99
N THR A 615 -19.37 16.09 -3.90
CA THR A 615 -20.53 16.45 -4.74
C THR A 615 -20.13 17.55 -5.72
N PRO A 616 -19.96 17.27 -7.01
CA PRO A 616 -19.67 18.28 -8.01
C PRO A 616 -20.84 19.27 -8.14
N TYR A 617 -20.52 20.52 -8.47
CA TYR A 617 -21.50 21.61 -8.60
C TYR A 617 -21.19 22.49 -9.79
N SER A 618 -22.20 23.25 -10.28
CA SER A 618 -21.97 24.19 -11.37
C SER A 618 -21.24 25.44 -10.88
N ASN A 619 -20.42 26.03 -11.73
CA ASN A 619 -19.80 27.31 -11.43
C ASN A 619 -20.86 28.41 -11.36
N ALA A 620 -20.68 29.33 -10.44
CA ALA A 620 -21.51 30.55 -10.39
C ALA A 620 -21.25 31.42 -11.61
N ILE A 621 -22.24 32.16 -12.02
CA ILE A 621 -22.12 33.16 -13.12
C ILE A 621 -20.99 34.13 -12.84
N GLY A 622 -20.12 34.34 -13.83
CA GLY A 622 -18.96 35.21 -13.72
C GLY A 622 -17.73 34.62 -13.08
N TYR A 623 -17.79 33.36 -12.69
CA TYR A 623 -16.61 32.64 -12.14
C TYR A 623 -15.46 32.59 -13.15
N LYS A 624 -14.28 32.99 -12.69
CA LYS A 624 -13.03 32.88 -13.41
C LYS A 624 -12.13 31.91 -12.66
N ASN A 625 -11.62 30.91 -13.37
CA ASN A 625 -10.66 29.97 -12.81
C ASN A 625 -9.40 30.73 -12.33
N SER A 626 -8.73 30.13 -11.35
CA SER A 626 -7.38 30.53 -10.95
C SER A 626 -6.42 30.50 -12.14
N GLY A 627 -5.47 31.40 -12.12
CA GLY A 627 -4.43 31.51 -13.13
C GLY A 627 -3.04 31.58 -12.49
N TYR A 628 -2.03 31.63 -13.31
CA TYR A 628 -0.66 31.86 -12.89
C TYR A 628 0.13 32.58 -13.97
N SER A 629 1.22 33.21 -13.57
CA SER A 629 2.25 33.72 -14.48
C SER A 629 3.62 33.26 -14.02
N VAL A 630 4.50 32.97 -14.98
CA VAL A 630 5.88 32.56 -14.70
C VAL A 630 6.81 33.61 -15.27
N THR A 631 7.70 34.12 -14.45
CA THR A 631 8.72 35.09 -14.85
C THR A 631 10.09 34.64 -14.38
N GLN A 632 11.06 34.55 -15.28
CA GLN A 632 12.45 34.33 -14.93
C GLN A 632 13.02 35.62 -14.34
N ILE A 633 13.60 35.56 -13.15
CA ILE A 633 14.06 36.71 -12.40
C ILE A 633 15.57 36.77 -12.20
N SER A 634 16.26 35.66 -12.46
CA SER A 634 17.72 35.61 -12.42
C SER A 634 18.28 34.61 -13.41
N ASP A 635 19.48 34.88 -13.91
CA ASP A 635 20.20 34.17 -14.95
C ASP A 635 19.35 33.92 -16.22
N VAL A 636 19.86 33.10 -17.15
CA VAL A 636 19.30 32.94 -18.50
C VAL A 636 19.20 31.49 -18.94
N GLY A 637 19.16 30.57 -17.99
CA GLY A 637 18.95 29.17 -18.27
C GLY A 637 17.62 28.93 -18.98
N ASN A 638 17.60 28.04 -19.95
CA ASN A 638 16.39 27.70 -20.68
C ASN A 638 15.69 26.55 -19.99
N GLY A 639 14.48 26.79 -19.54
CA GLY A 639 13.59 25.81 -19.00
C GLY A 639 12.14 26.26 -19.14
N VAL A 640 11.26 25.29 -19.21
CA VAL A 640 9.82 25.52 -19.21
C VAL A 640 9.28 25.12 -17.85
N ILE A 641 8.81 26.11 -17.10
CA ILE A 641 8.09 25.88 -15.85
C ILE A 641 6.62 25.69 -16.20
N SER A 642 6.10 24.52 -15.95
CA SER A 642 4.69 24.20 -16.12
C SER A 642 4.02 24.13 -14.75
N VAL A 643 2.98 24.93 -14.57
CA VAL A 643 2.19 24.98 -13.32
C VAL A 643 0.79 24.48 -13.61
N LYS A 644 0.27 23.64 -12.75
CA LYS A 644 -1.11 23.18 -12.82
C LYS A 644 -1.79 23.40 -11.48
N VAL A 645 -2.88 24.13 -11.48
CA VAL A 645 -3.72 24.29 -10.30
C VAL A 645 -4.61 23.08 -10.18
N ILE A 646 -4.48 22.36 -9.08
CA ILE A 646 -5.24 21.16 -8.75
C ILE A 646 -6.34 21.50 -7.75
N ASP A 647 -6.00 22.27 -6.70
CA ASP A 647 -6.92 22.69 -5.65
C ASP A 647 -6.86 24.20 -5.50
N SER A 648 -7.87 24.88 -6.02
CA SER A 648 -7.95 26.34 -5.98
C SER A 648 -8.29 26.89 -4.59
N GLU A 649 -8.82 26.06 -3.69
CA GLU A 649 -9.17 26.50 -2.33
C GLU A 649 -7.93 26.56 -1.41
N LYS A 650 -6.87 25.83 -1.78
CA LYS A 650 -5.59 25.86 -1.07
C LYS A 650 -4.63 26.93 -1.58
N LEU A 651 -4.99 27.61 -2.65
CA LEU A 651 -4.17 28.71 -3.16
C LEU A 651 -4.23 29.89 -2.21
N THR A 652 -3.07 30.38 -1.83
CA THR A 652 -2.88 31.65 -1.15
C THR A 652 -2.53 32.74 -2.18
N ASP A 653 -2.58 34.00 -1.80
CA ASP A 653 -2.07 35.10 -2.64
C ASP A 653 -0.53 35.14 -2.66
N ASP A 654 0.12 34.07 -2.25
CA ASP A 654 1.57 33.94 -2.19
C ASP A 654 2.15 33.73 -3.58
N ASN A 655 3.35 34.26 -3.79
CA ASN A 655 4.17 33.91 -4.92
C ASN A 655 5.09 32.76 -4.52
N TYR A 656 5.57 32.05 -5.53
CA TYR A 656 6.52 30.97 -5.36
C TYR A 656 7.77 31.23 -6.18
N LEU A 657 8.90 30.76 -5.65
CA LEU A 657 10.17 30.74 -6.37
C LEU A 657 10.48 29.30 -6.75
N VAL A 658 10.85 29.11 -8.01
CA VAL A 658 11.46 27.85 -8.49
C VAL A 658 12.96 28.10 -8.60
N THR A 659 13.71 27.44 -7.75
CA THR A 659 15.18 27.46 -7.71
C THR A 659 15.73 26.07 -8.02
N PHE A 660 17.01 25.98 -8.34
CA PHE A 660 17.61 24.75 -8.85
C PHE A 660 18.79 24.31 -7.99
N ASN A 661 19.12 23.04 -8.07
CA ASN A 661 20.29 22.43 -7.45
C ASN A 661 21.24 21.92 -8.51
N GLY A 662 22.52 22.26 -8.37
CA GLY A 662 23.57 21.83 -9.29
C GLY A 662 23.78 22.72 -10.52
N SER A 663 24.93 22.55 -11.16
CA SER A 663 25.30 23.23 -12.40
C SER A 663 26.00 22.24 -13.34
N PRO A 664 25.27 21.57 -14.25
CA PRO A 664 23.86 21.72 -14.63
C PRO A 664 22.91 21.28 -13.51
N ALA A 665 21.72 21.84 -13.51
CA ALA A 665 20.70 21.48 -12.53
C ALA A 665 20.20 20.04 -12.76
N ASP A 666 20.08 19.28 -11.69
CA ASP A 666 19.51 17.94 -11.68
C ASP A 666 18.09 17.91 -11.05
N SER A 667 17.83 18.89 -10.20
CA SER A 667 16.58 19.00 -9.44
C SER A 667 16.19 20.46 -9.23
N PHE A 668 14.92 20.67 -8.82
CA PHE A 668 14.41 21.99 -8.48
C PHE A 668 13.70 21.97 -7.14
N TYR A 669 13.62 23.14 -6.51
CA TYR A 669 12.84 23.42 -5.31
C TYR A 669 11.73 24.40 -5.61
N LEU A 670 10.53 24.14 -5.12
CA LEU A 670 9.43 25.09 -5.07
C LEU A 670 9.40 25.72 -3.67
N ILE A 671 9.61 27.01 -3.59
CA ILE A 671 9.76 27.75 -2.34
C ILE A 671 8.65 28.79 -2.25
N ASN A 672 7.89 28.80 -1.15
CA ASN A 672 6.95 29.89 -0.87
C ASN A 672 7.73 31.20 -0.60
N GLU A 673 7.48 32.24 -1.39
CA GLU A 673 8.25 33.50 -1.33
C GLU A 673 8.13 34.21 0.03
N ASN A 674 6.99 34.11 0.70
CA ASN A 674 6.70 34.76 1.95
C ASN A 674 7.28 34.01 3.15
N THR A 675 7.02 32.71 3.25
CA THR A 675 7.44 31.87 4.37
C THR A 675 8.87 31.37 4.25
N LYS A 676 9.46 31.39 3.05
CA LYS A 676 10.75 30.80 2.69
C LYS A 676 10.81 29.27 2.88
N ALA A 677 9.67 28.63 3.07
CA ALA A 677 9.60 27.18 3.20
C ALA A 677 9.75 26.53 1.82
N ILE A 678 10.51 25.44 1.75
CA ILE A 678 10.51 24.53 0.60
C ILE A 678 9.24 23.70 0.71
N ILE A 679 8.33 23.85 -0.24
CA ILE A 679 7.04 23.15 -0.26
C ILE A 679 7.05 21.94 -1.20
N ASP A 680 7.98 21.89 -2.15
CA ASP A 680 8.18 20.74 -3.03
C ASP A 680 9.62 20.68 -3.56
N SER A 681 10.08 19.49 -3.91
CA SER A 681 11.37 19.27 -4.55
C SER A 681 11.31 18.06 -5.47
N ASN A 682 11.70 18.21 -6.73
CA ASN A 682 11.63 17.15 -7.73
C ASN A 682 12.82 17.18 -8.68
N ALA A 683 13.11 16.04 -9.31
CA ALA A 683 14.06 15.97 -10.39
C ALA A 683 13.55 16.72 -11.63
N LEU A 684 14.46 17.30 -12.41
CA LEU A 684 14.14 17.86 -13.71
C LEU A 684 13.58 16.78 -14.65
N ASN A 685 12.70 17.20 -15.55
CA ASN A 685 12.05 16.32 -16.53
C ASN A 685 11.21 15.19 -15.90
N SER A 686 10.88 15.32 -14.61
CA SER A 686 10.02 14.41 -13.88
C SER A 686 8.55 14.81 -14.08
N SER A 687 7.68 13.83 -14.25
CA SER A 687 6.23 14.03 -14.42
C SER A 687 5.40 13.61 -13.20
N SER A 688 6.03 13.16 -12.12
CA SER A 688 5.36 12.55 -10.97
C SER A 688 4.69 13.53 -10.00
N GLY A 689 4.52 14.78 -10.36
CA GLY A 689 4.13 15.92 -9.54
C GLY A 689 3.20 15.65 -8.36
N ILE A 690 3.78 15.70 -7.17
CA ILE A 690 3.03 15.77 -5.91
C ILE A 690 2.29 17.11 -5.86
N VAL A 691 1.09 17.11 -5.30
CA VAL A 691 0.31 18.33 -5.13
C VAL A 691 0.71 19.02 -3.84
N SER A 692 1.34 20.19 -3.97
CA SER A 692 1.80 20.99 -2.83
C SER A 692 1.12 22.36 -2.85
N GLU A 693 0.48 22.74 -1.75
CA GLU A 693 -0.33 23.96 -1.63
C GLU A 693 -1.34 24.16 -2.80
N GLY A 694 -1.92 23.05 -3.28
CA GLY A 694 -2.89 23.07 -4.39
C GLY A 694 -2.27 23.11 -5.79
N LEU A 695 -0.95 23.11 -5.91
CA LEU A 695 -0.22 23.19 -7.17
C LEU A 695 0.54 21.91 -7.50
N VAL A 696 0.68 21.63 -8.79
CA VAL A 696 1.70 20.75 -9.33
C VAL A 696 2.61 21.56 -10.20
N VAL A 697 3.90 21.53 -9.91
CA VAL A 697 4.93 22.21 -10.69
C VAL A 697 5.84 21.16 -11.32
N SER A 698 6.10 21.32 -12.59
CA SER A 698 7.08 20.51 -13.30
C SER A 698 8.01 21.41 -14.10
N VAL A 699 9.26 21.01 -14.20
CA VAL A 699 10.29 21.76 -14.91
C VAL A 699 10.89 20.88 -15.97
N THR A 700 10.88 21.37 -17.21
CA THR A 700 11.60 20.76 -18.31
C THR A 700 12.81 21.64 -18.65
N GLY A 701 13.99 21.10 -18.49
CA GLY A 701 15.23 21.77 -18.90
C GLY A 701 15.67 21.34 -20.29
N ASP A 702 16.31 22.24 -21.03
CA ASP A 702 16.91 21.92 -22.32
C ASP A 702 18.26 21.19 -22.13
N ASP A 703 18.53 20.24 -23.02
CA ASP A 703 19.87 19.68 -23.15
C ASP A 703 20.84 20.68 -23.75
N VAL A 704 22.10 20.65 -23.32
CA VAL A 704 23.15 21.53 -23.89
C VAL A 704 23.59 21.06 -25.28
N THR A 705 22.95 21.58 -26.29
CA THR A 705 23.33 21.28 -27.68
C THR A 705 24.32 22.30 -28.28
N GLY A 706 24.47 23.47 -27.65
CA GLY A 706 25.24 24.57 -28.25
C GLY A 706 24.48 25.25 -29.39
N GLU A 707 23.22 25.02 -29.53
CA GLU A 707 22.39 25.67 -30.56
C GLU A 707 21.96 27.07 -30.13
N ILE A 708 21.86 27.93 -31.14
CA ILE A 708 21.27 29.26 -30.96
C ILE A 708 19.77 29.13 -30.90
N LYS A 709 19.21 29.78 -29.90
CA LYS A 709 17.74 29.86 -29.74
C LYS A 709 17.15 30.99 -30.58
N ASP A 710 17.78 32.14 -30.52
CA ASP A 710 17.37 33.34 -31.24
C ASP A 710 18.51 34.37 -31.26
N ILE A 711 18.47 35.32 -32.17
CA ILE A 711 19.32 36.49 -32.16
C ILE A 711 18.37 37.70 -32.28
N LYS A 712 18.41 38.62 -31.30
CA LYS A 712 17.54 39.79 -31.28
C LYS A 712 18.30 41.10 -31.39
N ASN A 713 17.78 42.05 -32.14
CA ASN A 713 18.34 43.39 -32.19
C ASN A 713 17.93 44.22 -30.93
N HIS A 714 18.36 45.45 -30.81
CA HIS A 714 18.08 46.35 -29.70
C HIS A 714 16.60 46.72 -29.56
N LEU A 715 15.77 46.46 -30.59
CA LEU A 715 14.32 46.61 -30.54
C LEU A 715 13.60 45.35 -30.07
N GLY A 716 14.33 44.25 -29.82
CA GLY A 716 13.78 42.98 -29.44
C GLY A 716 13.27 42.14 -30.60
N GLU A 717 13.52 42.52 -31.83
CA GLU A 717 13.14 41.79 -33.04
C GLU A 717 14.16 40.73 -33.36
N SER A 718 13.72 39.55 -33.85
CA SER A 718 14.60 38.50 -34.29
C SER A 718 15.28 38.87 -35.60
N VAL A 719 16.59 38.74 -35.62
CA VAL A 719 17.46 38.99 -36.79
C VAL A 719 18.27 37.73 -37.14
N PHE A 720 17.78 36.55 -36.73
CA PHE A 720 18.41 35.28 -36.95
C PHE A 720 17.89 34.61 -38.24
N GLY A 721 18.78 34.35 -39.14
CA GLY A 721 18.50 33.72 -40.43
C GLY A 721 17.99 34.71 -41.51
N GLU A 722 17.97 34.28 -42.76
CA GLU A 722 17.61 35.06 -43.91
C GLU A 722 16.17 35.62 -43.91
N GLU A 723 15.29 35.00 -43.19
CA GLU A 723 13.87 35.38 -43.11
C GLU A 723 13.63 36.54 -42.13
N ASN A 724 14.62 36.87 -41.31
CA ASN A 724 14.53 37.84 -40.22
C ASN A 724 15.58 38.96 -40.31
N PRO A 725 15.43 39.88 -41.25
CA PRO A 725 16.37 40.99 -41.37
C PRO A 725 16.18 42.02 -40.23
N SER A 726 17.17 42.93 -40.07
CA SER A 726 16.99 44.05 -39.14
C SER A 726 15.77 44.90 -39.53
N ALA A 727 15.29 45.74 -38.59
CA ALA A 727 14.11 46.57 -38.77
C ALA A 727 14.14 47.46 -40.02
N ASP A 728 15.31 47.85 -40.49
CA ASP A 728 15.51 48.59 -41.73
C ASP A 728 15.82 47.68 -42.97
N GLY A 729 15.80 46.34 -42.79
CA GLY A 729 15.96 45.36 -43.82
C GLY A 729 17.36 45.21 -44.38
N ASN A 730 18.39 45.76 -43.70
CA ASN A 730 19.71 45.89 -44.28
C ASN A 730 20.69 44.83 -43.85
N TRP A 731 20.45 44.10 -42.79
CA TRP A 731 21.35 43.06 -42.31
C TRP A 731 20.63 42.00 -41.50
N PHE A 732 21.19 40.77 -41.48
CA PHE A 732 20.78 39.65 -40.63
C PHE A 732 21.99 38.80 -40.22
N ILE A 733 21.84 37.94 -39.24
CA ILE A 733 22.90 37.11 -38.70
C ILE A 733 22.62 35.65 -39.03
N THR A 734 23.64 34.95 -39.55
CA THR A 734 23.60 33.50 -39.73
C THR A 734 24.69 32.82 -38.92
N GLN A 735 24.38 31.63 -38.42
CA GLN A 735 25.35 30.77 -37.79
C GLN A 735 26.07 29.94 -38.83
N VAL A 736 27.40 30.02 -38.91
CA VAL A 736 28.19 29.35 -39.96
C VAL A 736 28.48 27.89 -39.59
N ASN A 737 28.71 27.57 -38.33
CA ASN A 737 28.99 26.19 -37.89
C ASN A 737 28.71 26.01 -36.39
N SER A 738 27.84 25.07 -36.06
CA SER A 738 27.44 24.79 -34.69
C SER A 738 28.32 23.79 -33.94
N ASN A 739 29.17 23.02 -34.65
CA ASN A 739 29.77 21.80 -34.07
C ASN A 739 31.24 21.89 -33.71
N ALA A 740 31.92 23.01 -33.97
CA ALA A 740 33.33 23.04 -33.80
C ALA A 740 33.76 23.63 -32.45
N LEU A 741 34.16 22.77 -31.54
CA LEU A 741 35.07 23.11 -30.44
C LEU A 741 34.52 23.95 -29.25
N ALA A 742 33.22 24.01 -29.06
CA ALA A 742 32.69 24.60 -27.82
C ALA A 742 33.00 23.71 -26.59
N ASP A 743 33.74 24.25 -25.63
CA ASP A 743 33.87 23.57 -24.35
C ASP A 743 32.56 23.67 -23.52
N ASN A 744 32.47 22.89 -22.46
CA ASN A 744 31.23 22.88 -21.64
C ASN A 744 30.99 24.23 -20.92
N ASN A 745 31.98 25.08 -20.75
CA ASN A 745 31.86 26.35 -20.01
C ASN A 745 31.27 27.49 -20.85
N SER A 746 31.24 27.35 -22.15
CA SER A 746 30.74 28.35 -23.08
C SER A 746 29.40 27.98 -23.68
N LYS A 747 29.06 26.69 -23.59
CA LYS A 747 27.74 26.24 -23.95
C LYS A 747 26.70 26.95 -23.05
N GLY A 748 25.73 27.56 -23.69
CA GLY A 748 24.70 28.28 -22.97
C GLY A 748 25.04 29.71 -22.57
N SER A 749 26.11 30.28 -23.07
CA SER A 749 26.43 31.72 -22.92
C SER A 749 25.62 32.57 -23.89
N ASN A 750 25.16 33.73 -23.47
CA ASN A 750 24.56 34.73 -24.32
C ASN A 750 25.59 35.83 -24.63
N TYR A 751 25.63 36.29 -25.85
CA TYR A 751 26.59 37.28 -26.29
C TYR A 751 25.90 38.47 -26.92
N GLU A 752 26.20 39.68 -26.41
CA GLU A 752 25.72 40.93 -26.97
C GLU A 752 26.84 41.59 -27.79
N PHE A 753 26.56 41.84 -29.05
CA PHE A 753 27.39 42.62 -29.92
C PHE A 753 26.94 44.08 -29.85
N ARG A 754 27.84 44.96 -29.52
CA ARG A 754 27.62 46.43 -29.47
C ARG A 754 28.47 47.07 -30.52
N PHE A 755 27.84 47.69 -31.49
CA PHE A 755 28.54 48.43 -32.53
C PHE A 755 28.80 49.86 -32.04
N THR A 756 30.08 50.29 -32.09
CA THR A 756 30.52 51.57 -31.55
C THR A 756 31.56 52.20 -32.48
N GLU A 757 31.60 53.56 -32.51
CA GLU A 757 32.63 54.27 -33.27
C GLU A 757 34.06 53.91 -32.89
N ASN A 758 34.30 53.60 -31.60
CA ASN A 758 35.65 53.23 -31.12
C ASN A 758 35.96 51.77 -31.28
N GLY A 759 34.94 50.89 -31.41
CA GLY A 759 35.06 49.45 -31.58
C GLY A 759 35.97 48.77 -30.57
N SER A 760 36.53 47.64 -31.04
CA SER A 760 37.51 46.85 -30.30
C SER A 760 38.57 46.25 -31.26
N TYR A 761 39.36 45.32 -30.73
CA TYR A 761 40.29 44.59 -31.55
C TYR A 761 39.91 43.12 -31.63
N ALA A 762 39.92 42.56 -32.86
CA ALA A 762 39.80 41.13 -33.11
C ALA A 762 41.16 40.57 -33.59
N SER A 763 41.36 39.28 -33.31
CA SER A 763 42.54 38.58 -33.82
C SER A 763 42.28 38.01 -35.22
N GLY A 764 43.32 37.90 -36.07
CA GLY A 764 43.21 37.21 -37.35
C GLY A 764 43.54 35.70 -37.25
N LEU A 765 43.13 34.89 -38.25
CA LEU A 765 43.60 33.52 -38.41
C LEU A 765 44.59 33.38 -39.57
N THR A 766 45.67 32.60 -39.45
CA THR A 766 46.54 32.19 -40.55
C THR A 766 45.90 31.10 -41.39
N GLY A 767 46.37 30.89 -42.61
CA GLY A 767 45.96 29.79 -43.48
C GLY A 767 46.05 28.37 -42.84
N ASN A 768 46.83 28.23 -41.77
CA ASN A 768 46.88 26.99 -40.94
C ASN A 768 45.95 26.99 -39.73
N ARG A 769 44.95 27.87 -39.71
CA ARG A 769 43.99 28.06 -38.61
C ARG A 769 44.64 28.37 -37.24
N LYS A 770 45.84 28.94 -37.21
CA LYS A 770 46.47 29.44 -35.99
C LYS A 770 46.13 30.90 -35.81
N PRO A 771 45.82 31.40 -34.59
CA PRO A 771 45.63 32.82 -34.34
C PRO A 771 46.88 33.59 -34.75
N MET A 772 46.69 34.67 -35.48
CA MET A 772 47.77 35.55 -35.84
C MET A 772 47.97 36.61 -34.76
N LEU A 773 49.26 37.09 -34.60
CA LEU A 773 49.56 38.29 -33.81
C LEU A 773 49.06 39.59 -34.46
N LYS A 774 48.26 39.47 -35.54
CA LYS A 774 47.76 40.61 -36.26
C LYS A 774 46.39 40.97 -35.62
N LYS A 775 46.25 42.18 -35.15
CA LYS A 775 45.07 42.79 -34.62
C LYS A 775 44.36 43.54 -35.75
N TYR A 776 43.08 43.33 -35.84
CA TYR A 776 42.12 44.06 -36.65
C TYR A 776 41.35 45.05 -35.82
N GLU A 777 41.23 46.30 -36.16
CA GLU A 777 40.26 47.22 -35.59
C GLU A 777 38.88 46.86 -36.14
N VAL A 778 37.99 46.57 -35.29
CA VAL A 778 36.63 46.18 -35.64
C VAL A 778 35.61 47.12 -34.99
N PRO A 779 34.50 47.45 -35.68
CA PRO A 779 33.51 48.42 -35.20
C PRO A 779 32.53 47.82 -34.12
N TYR A 780 32.95 46.84 -33.39
CA TYR A 780 32.11 46.19 -32.39
C TYR A 780 32.87 45.79 -31.11
N GLU A 781 32.12 45.68 -30.04
CA GLU A 781 32.50 44.98 -28.80
C GLU A 781 31.61 43.78 -28.61
N ILE A 782 32.09 42.68 -28.08
CA ILE A 782 31.30 41.50 -27.73
C ILE A 782 31.33 41.31 -26.22
N TRP A 783 30.15 41.26 -25.63
CA TRP A 783 29.98 41.10 -24.20
C TRP A 783 29.29 39.76 -23.89
N ASN A 784 29.81 38.98 -22.93
CA ASN A 784 29.08 37.90 -22.33
C ASN A 784 28.06 38.50 -21.37
N VAL A 785 26.77 38.32 -21.69
CA VAL A 785 25.66 38.91 -20.94
C VAL A 785 24.77 37.79 -20.30
N ARG A 786 25.34 36.62 -20.15
CA ARG A 786 24.62 35.51 -19.53
C ARG A 786 24.12 35.87 -18.11
N ASN A 787 24.99 36.47 -17.31
CA ASN A 787 24.62 36.99 -16.00
C ASN A 787 24.57 38.51 -16.07
N PRO A 788 23.36 39.13 -16.01
CA PRO A 788 23.25 40.60 -16.13
C PRO A 788 23.97 41.40 -15.03
N GLN A 789 24.21 40.74 -13.87
CA GLN A 789 24.95 41.35 -12.74
C GLN A 789 26.46 41.23 -12.88
N ASN A 790 26.95 40.43 -13.79
CA ASN A 790 28.39 40.17 -13.99
C ASN A 790 28.73 40.02 -15.48
N THR A 791 28.42 41.06 -16.27
CA THR A 791 28.77 41.09 -17.68
C THR A 791 30.25 41.39 -17.87
N PHE A 792 30.89 40.77 -18.86
CA PHE A 792 32.28 41.06 -19.21
C PHE A 792 32.49 41.00 -20.71
N GLN A 793 33.43 41.85 -21.23
CA GLN A 793 33.78 41.86 -22.63
C GLN A 793 34.64 40.63 -22.96
N VAL A 794 34.40 40.03 -24.13
CA VAL A 794 35.08 38.83 -24.59
C VAL A 794 35.89 39.09 -25.86
N ASN A 795 36.86 38.21 -26.09
CA ASN A 795 37.72 38.29 -27.28
C ASN A 795 37.01 37.77 -28.55
N SER A 796 37.49 38.16 -29.72
CA SER A 796 37.01 37.67 -31.00
C SER A 796 38.12 37.44 -32.03
N ILE A 797 37.78 36.63 -33.03
CA ILE A 797 38.61 36.42 -34.22
C ILE A 797 37.77 36.86 -35.43
N LEU A 798 38.36 37.68 -36.29
CA LEU A 798 37.80 38.01 -37.58
C LEU A 798 38.47 37.17 -38.68
N ILE A 799 37.67 36.57 -39.55
CA ILE A 799 38.13 35.92 -40.77
C ILE A 799 38.01 36.92 -41.93
N ASP A 800 39.05 37.67 -42.12
CA ASP A 800 39.14 38.66 -43.18
C ASP A 800 39.46 37.97 -44.54
N ASN A 801 38.38 37.74 -45.34
CA ASN A 801 38.45 36.97 -46.58
C ASN A 801 39.10 37.72 -47.73
N ASN A 802 39.06 39.04 -47.71
CA ASN A 802 39.58 39.89 -48.80
C ASN A 802 40.91 40.56 -48.45
N ASN A 803 41.42 40.34 -47.21
CA ASN A 803 42.66 40.88 -46.70
C ASN A 803 42.77 42.42 -46.65
N ASN A 804 41.60 43.10 -46.46
CA ASN A 804 41.54 44.53 -46.37
C ASN A 804 41.70 45.09 -44.93
N ASN A 805 41.77 44.19 -43.92
CA ASN A 805 41.97 44.46 -42.50
C ASN A 805 40.77 45.14 -41.84
N LYS A 806 39.57 44.96 -42.36
CA LYS A 806 38.31 45.51 -41.87
C LYS A 806 37.28 44.39 -41.84
N LEU A 807 36.23 44.62 -41.05
CA LEU A 807 35.04 43.78 -41.10
C LEU A 807 34.20 44.16 -42.31
N ASP A 808 33.87 43.16 -43.14
CA ASP A 808 32.96 43.29 -44.28
C ASP A 808 31.74 42.37 -44.13
N LEU A 809 30.67 42.67 -44.85
CA LEU A 809 29.52 41.80 -44.92
C LEU A 809 29.87 40.41 -45.42
N GLY A 810 29.36 39.41 -44.77
CA GLY A 810 29.62 38.01 -45.08
C GLY A 810 30.90 37.45 -44.51
N GLU A 811 31.68 38.22 -43.77
CA GLU A 811 32.87 37.75 -43.06
C GLU A 811 32.48 37.11 -41.72
N GLU A 812 33.28 36.10 -41.36
CA GLU A 812 33.03 35.28 -40.21
C GLU A 812 33.66 35.88 -38.94
N ILE A 813 32.85 36.05 -37.88
CA ILE A 813 33.30 36.45 -36.56
C ILE A 813 33.25 35.22 -35.65
N ARG A 814 34.35 34.93 -34.98
CA ARG A 814 34.42 33.85 -33.98
C ARG A 814 34.50 34.46 -32.59
N VAL A 815 33.60 34.08 -31.72
CA VAL A 815 33.58 34.54 -30.32
C VAL A 815 34.48 33.61 -29.49
N ILE A 816 35.28 34.19 -28.62
CA ILE A 816 36.14 33.48 -27.66
C ILE A 816 35.71 33.91 -26.25
N ASN A 817 35.18 32.98 -25.45
CA ASN A 817 34.64 33.28 -24.12
C ASN A 817 35.78 33.45 -23.06
N THR A 818 36.68 34.38 -23.32
CA THR A 818 37.74 34.82 -22.39
C THR A 818 37.66 36.31 -22.23
N ASN A 819 38.05 36.83 -21.07
CA ASN A 819 38.10 38.27 -20.82
C ASN A 819 38.89 39.01 -21.90
N TYR A 820 38.32 40.13 -22.37
CA TYR A 820 38.91 40.95 -23.39
C TYR A 820 40.26 41.54 -22.93
N GLU A 821 41.32 41.36 -23.73
CA GLU A 821 42.62 41.89 -23.47
C GLU A 821 43.11 42.80 -24.64
N VAL A 822 43.22 44.11 -24.41
CA VAL A 822 43.66 45.07 -25.41
C VAL A 822 45.11 44.86 -25.89
N ASN A 823 45.99 44.34 -25.03
CA ASN A 823 47.40 44.13 -25.26
C ASN A 823 47.80 42.65 -25.46
N GLY A 824 46.84 41.76 -25.55
CA GLY A 824 47.04 40.34 -25.56
C GLY A 824 47.84 39.83 -26.74
N ASP A 825 49.18 39.71 -26.58
CA ASP A 825 50.03 38.93 -27.45
C ASP A 825 49.73 37.44 -27.43
N THR A 826 48.72 37.06 -26.65
CA THR A 826 48.34 35.67 -26.38
C THR A 826 46.86 35.46 -26.39
N ILE A 827 46.19 35.62 -27.52
CA ILE A 827 45.02 34.78 -27.76
C ILE A 827 45.55 33.41 -28.16
N GLY A 828 46.29 32.84 -27.24
CA GLY A 828 47.03 31.58 -27.44
C GLY A 828 46.26 30.36 -26.98
N VAL A 829 44.95 30.36 -27.06
CA VAL A 829 44.23 29.19 -26.64
C VAL A 829 43.60 28.51 -27.84
N PHE A 830 44.36 27.61 -28.41
CA PHE A 830 43.86 26.60 -29.31
C PHE A 830 42.84 25.73 -28.57
N GLY A 831 41.60 25.78 -29.02
CA GLY A 831 40.53 24.93 -28.48
C GLY A 831 39.37 25.64 -27.79
N LEU A 832 39.42 26.98 -27.66
CA LEU A 832 38.36 27.72 -26.95
C LEU A 832 37.47 28.57 -27.88
N LEU A 833 37.24 28.13 -29.12
CA LEU A 833 36.39 28.81 -30.09
C LEU A 833 34.94 28.31 -29.97
N TYR A 834 34.03 29.25 -29.81
CA TYR A 834 32.68 28.89 -29.38
C TYR A 834 31.64 29.04 -30.44
N TRP A 835 31.68 30.12 -31.22
CA TRP A 835 30.65 30.42 -32.20
C TRP A 835 31.24 31.09 -33.44
N TYR A 836 30.64 30.77 -34.60
CA TYR A 836 30.95 31.36 -35.87
C TYR A 836 29.71 32.09 -36.37
N TYR A 837 29.80 33.39 -36.58
CA TYR A 837 28.72 34.21 -37.06
C TYR A 837 29.16 35.02 -38.29
N ASN A 838 28.20 35.16 -39.23
CA ASN A 838 28.34 36.09 -40.37
C ASN A 838 27.21 37.11 -40.29
N ILE A 839 27.60 38.35 -40.50
CA ILE A 839 26.65 39.45 -40.77
C ILE A 839 26.48 39.53 -42.29
N GLN A 840 25.29 39.28 -42.76
CA GLN A 840 24.96 39.21 -44.18
C GLN A 840 23.96 40.33 -44.59
N ILE A 841 23.76 40.46 -45.90
CA ILE A 841 22.79 41.41 -46.49
C ILE A 841 21.45 40.67 -46.75
N ASP A 842 20.35 41.39 -46.63
CA ASP A 842 19.06 40.95 -47.15
C ASP A 842 19.01 41.16 -48.67
N THR A 843 19.11 40.07 -49.39
CA THR A 843 19.05 40.08 -50.87
C THR A 843 17.60 40.20 -51.38
N SER A 844 16.60 40.00 -50.59
CA SER A 844 15.18 40.01 -50.97
C SER A 844 14.63 41.42 -51.18
N THR A 845 15.16 42.38 -50.45
CA THR A 845 14.70 43.79 -50.51
C THR A 845 15.32 44.63 -51.62
N GLY A 846 16.41 44.19 -52.21
CA GLY A 846 17.15 44.93 -53.24
C GLY A 846 17.85 46.20 -52.74
N ILE A 847 17.87 46.42 -51.43
CA ILE A 847 18.56 47.54 -50.77
C ILE A 847 20.02 47.11 -50.53
N GLY A 848 20.95 47.96 -50.82
CA GLY A 848 22.37 47.67 -50.59
C GLY A 848 22.65 47.45 -49.11
N GLY A 849 23.16 46.27 -48.79
CA GLY A 849 23.41 45.87 -47.40
C GLY A 849 24.50 46.73 -46.73
N ARG A 850 24.33 46.87 -45.41
CA ARG A 850 25.35 47.60 -44.62
C ARG A 850 25.63 46.78 -43.33
N LEU A 851 26.77 47.03 -42.71
CA LEU A 851 27.05 46.60 -41.34
C LEU A 851 26.17 47.39 -40.38
N PRO A 852 25.90 46.82 -39.17
CA PRO A 852 25.25 47.55 -38.08
C PRO A 852 25.96 48.86 -37.78
N LEU A 853 25.23 49.93 -37.46
CA LEU A 853 25.76 51.27 -37.18
C LEU A 853 26.10 51.44 -35.71
N ASP A 854 26.78 52.52 -35.39
CA ASP A 854 27.03 52.99 -34.03
C ASP A 854 25.75 53.06 -33.22
N GLY A 855 25.75 52.42 -32.05
CA GLY A 855 24.60 52.28 -31.16
C GLY A 855 23.66 51.10 -31.48
N GLU A 856 23.81 50.46 -32.64
CA GLU A 856 23.07 49.25 -32.89
C GLU A 856 23.65 48.05 -32.10
N THR A 857 22.80 47.18 -31.62
CA THR A 857 23.20 45.96 -30.91
C THR A 857 22.42 44.78 -31.41
N PHE A 858 23.01 43.59 -31.24
CA PHE A 858 22.23 42.37 -31.25
C PHE A 858 22.73 41.41 -30.17
N THR A 859 21.78 40.66 -29.60
CA THR A 859 22.06 39.68 -28.56
C THR A 859 21.75 38.27 -29.06
N ILE A 860 22.77 37.41 -28.97
CA ILE A 860 22.68 36.00 -29.30
C ILE A 860 22.22 35.26 -28.05
N TYR A 861 21.07 34.61 -28.14
CA TYR A 861 20.52 33.74 -27.12
C TYR A 861 20.79 32.28 -27.47
N SER A 862 21.62 31.62 -26.68
CA SER A 862 21.85 30.18 -26.84
C SER A 862 20.91 29.33 -26.00
N LYS A 863 20.69 28.09 -26.41
CA LYS A 863 20.06 27.10 -25.54
C LYS A 863 21.03 26.81 -24.39
N SER A 864 20.67 27.19 -23.18
CA SER A 864 21.47 27.02 -21.98
C SER A 864 20.75 26.12 -20.98
N GLN A 865 21.50 25.27 -20.29
CA GLN A 865 20.94 24.47 -19.20
C GLN A 865 20.54 25.35 -18.02
N LEU A 866 19.57 24.89 -17.28
CA LEU A 866 19.28 25.43 -15.98
C LEU A 866 20.43 25.15 -15.01
N THR A 867 20.71 26.09 -14.13
CA THR A 867 21.78 26.05 -13.13
C THR A 867 21.26 26.52 -11.77
N GLU A 868 22.01 26.32 -10.72
CA GLU A 868 21.69 26.82 -9.38
C GLU A 868 21.52 28.35 -9.29
N ASN A 869 21.96 29.10 -10.29
CA ASN A 869 21.80 30.56 -10.35
C ASN A 869 20.46 30.99 -10.98
N ASP A 870 19.77 30.07 -11.65
CA ASP A 870 18.49 30.37 -12.27
C ASP A 870 17.40 30.42 -11.20
N THR A 871 16.47 31.37 -11.35
CA THR A 871 15.31 31.48 -10.50
C THR A 871 14.11 31.96 -11.32
N PHE A 872 12.99 31.27 -11.13
CA PHE A 872 11.72 31.69 -11.71
C PHE A 872 10.76 32.06 -10.58
N LYS A 873 10.00 33.11 -10.82
CA LYS A 873 8.87 33.50 -9.97
C LYS A 873 7.58 33.02 -10.59
N VAL A 874 6.80 32.28 -9.82
CA VAL A 874 5.44 31.86 -10.13
C VAL A 874 4.49 32.75 -9.31
N ALA A 875 3.76 33.62 -9.97
CA ALA A 875 2.75 34.44 -9.34
C ALA A 875 1.37 33.80 -9.55
N ILE A 876 0.65 33.54 -8.47
CA ILE A 876 -0.67 32.94 -8.49
C ILE A 876 -1.74 34.01 -8.60
N ILE A 877 -2.72 33.74 -9.43
CA ILE A 877 -3.93 34.56 -9.57
C ILE A 877 -5.09 33.73 -9.03
N PRO A 878 -5.61 34.01 -7.83
CA PRO A 878 -6.72 33.26 -7.24
C PRO A 878 -7.96 33.28 -8.12
N PRO A 879 -8.90 32.33 -7.94
CA PRO A 879 -10.19 32.40 -8.61
C PRO A 879 -10.94 33.66 -8.22
N SER A 880 -11.69 34.20 -9.14
CA SER A 880 -12.41 35.49 -8.95
C SER A 880 -13.74 35.47 -9.67
N PHE A 881 -14.57 36.48 -9.38
CA PHE A 881 -15.84 36.64 -10.06
C PHE A 881 -15.81 37.94 -10.92
N ASN A 882 -16.28 37.80 -12.15
CA ASN A 882 -16.45 38.95 -13.00
C ASN A 882 -17.71 39.76 -12.55
N SER A 883 -17.51 41.00 -12.22
CA SER A 883 -18.59 41.91 -11.80
C SER A 883 -19.21 42.74 -12.94
N ASP A 884 -18.83 42.49 -14.21
CA ASP A 884 -19.40 43.19 -15.37
C ASP A 884 -20.88 42.86 -15.53
N ALA A 885 -21.72 43.86 -15.33
CA ALA A 885 -23.17 43.74 -15.36
C ALA A 885 -23.71 43.22 -16.72
N SER A 886 -23.02 43.49 -17.82
CA SER A 886 -23.45 43.03 -19.15
C SER A 886 -23.21 41.55 -19.35
N ILE A 887 -22.12 41.00 -18.78
CA ILE A 887 -21.81 39.59 -18.80
C ILE A 887 -22.77 38.84 -17.90
N ILE A 888 -23.03 39.34 -16.70
CA ILE A 888 -23.98 38.76 -15.75
C ILE A 888 -25.38 38.71 -16.37
N GLU A 889 -25.88 39.83 -16.96
CA GLU A 889 -27.20 39.90 -17.56
C GLU A 889 -27.38 38.86 -18.68
N LYS A 890 -26.40 38.68 -19.56
CA LYS A 890 -26.43 37.69 -20.63
C LYS A 890 -26.41 36.27 -20.08
N ALA A 891 -25.61 36.01 -19.05
CA ALA A 891 -25.45 34.66 -18.47
C ALA A 891 -26.66 34.25 -17.60
N LEU A 892 -27.52 35.18 -17.14
CA LEU A 892 -28.77 34.83 -16.47
C LEU A 892 -29.69 33.95 -17.34
N ASP A 893 -29.54 34.03 -18.68
CA ASP A 893 -30.28 33.15 -19.60
C ASP A 893 -29.80 31.71 -19.61
N ASP A 894 -28.64 31.41 -19.06
CA ASP A 894 -28.11 30.06 -18.94
C ASP A 894 -28.60 29.32 -17.69
N ILE A 895 -29.23 30.04 -16.75
CA ILE A 895 -29.77 29.41 -15.53
C ILE A 895 -30.77 28.32 -15.88
N LYS A 896 -30.61 27.17 -15.31
CA LYS A 896 -31.43 25.97 -15.49
C LYS A 896 -31.97 25.46 -14.16
N VAL A 897 -33.11 24.78 -14.22
CA VAL A 897 -33.63 24.01 -13.10
C VAL A 897 -33.76 22.55 -13.52
N VAL A 898 -33.25 21.63 -12.74
CA VAL A 898 -33.18 20.21 -13.08
C VAL A 898 -33.69 19.35 -11.93
N PRO A 899 -34.36 18.21 -12.22
CA PRO A 899 -34.89 17.85 -13.54
C PRO A 899 -36.10 18.74 -13.94
N ASN A 900 -36.27 19.01 -15.23
CA ASN A 900 -37.42 19.73 -15.73
C ASN A 900 -37.97 19.02 -16.98
N PRO A 901 -39.12 18.35 -16.90
CA PRO A 901 -40.00 18.28 -15.73
C PRO A 901 -39.46 17.41 -14.59
N PHE A 902 -39.82 17.72 -13.34
CA PHE A 902 -39.63 16.83 -12.22
C PHE A 902 -40.68 15.71 -12.30
N ILE A 903 -40.21 14.46 -12.41
CA ILE A 903 -41.05 13.26 -12.50
C ILE A 903 -40.59 12.29 -11.43
N VAL A 904 -41.34 12.16 -10.35
CA VAL A 904 -41.17 11.21 -9.22
C VAL A 904 -39.87 11.32 -8.47
N ASN A 905 -38.70 11.20 -9.13
CA ASN A 905 -37.36 11.30 -8.53
C ASN A 905 -36.31 11.82 -9.52
N ALA A 906 -35.17 12.20 -9.01
CA ALA A 906 -33.98 12.63 -9.77
C ALA A 906 -32.77 11.70 -9.52
N ALA A 907 -31.82 11.70 -10.45
CA ALA A 907 -30.62 10.85 -10.40
C ALA A 907 -29.74 11.06 -9.15
N TRP A 908 -29.87 12.21 -8.48
CA TRP A 908 -29.14 12.55 -7.23
C TRP A 908 -29.91 12.25 -5.95
N GLU A 909 -31.16 11.70 -6.06
CA GLU A 909 -31.92 11.25 -4.90
C GLU A 909 -31.47 9.83 -4.53
N GLN A 910 -30.40 9.75 -3.76
CA GLN A 910 -29.80 8.48 -3.31
C GLN A 910 -30.54 7.90 -2.09
N VAL A 911 -31.40 8.69 -1.45
CA VAL A 911 -32.19 8.28 -0.30
C VAL A 911 -33.67 8.45 -0.62
N GLU A 912 -34.47 7.44 -0.32
CA GLU A 912 -35.90 7.44 -0.52
C GLU A 912 -36.56 8.63 0.21
N ASN A 913 -37.42 9.40 -0.50
CA ASN A 913 -38.10 10.60 0.00
C ASN A 913 -37.28 11.91 0.12
N ASN A 914 -36.07 11.98 -0.38
CA ASN A 914 -35.28 13.24 -0.46
C ASN A 914 -35.54 13.97 -1.79
N ARG A 915 -36.83 14.33 -2.05
CA ARG A 915 -37.21 14.98 -3.30
C ARG A 915 -36.67 16.39 -3.37
N ARG A 916 -35.93 16.68 -4.44
CA ARG A 916 -35.36 18.01 -4.66
C ARG A 916 -35.20 18.35 -6.15
N MET A 917 -35.39 19.62 -6.45
CA MET A 917 -34.97 20.23 -7.71
C MET A 917 -33.74 21.09 -7.46
N ARG A 918 -32.87 21.19 -8.45
CA ARG A 918 -31.67 22.00 -8.36
C ARG A 918 -31.72 23.11 -9.40
N PHE A 919 -31.51 24.35 -8.93
CA PHE A 919 -31.19 25.47 -9.78
C PHE A 919 -29.68 25.47 -10.05
N MET A 920 -29.26 25.65 -11.28
CA MET A 920 -27.86 25.58 -11.73
C MET A 920 -27.46 26.84 -12.47
N TYR A 921 -26.16 27.13 -12.44
CA TYR A 921 -25.57 28.32 -13.05
C TYR A 921 -26.13 29.61 -12.49
N LEU A 922 -26.33 29.68 -11.18
CA LEU A 922 -26.81 30.87 -10.47
C LEU A 922 -25.69 31.90 -10.34
N PRO A 923 -26.01 33.20 -10.20
CA PRO A 923 -25.07 34.20 -9.68
C PRO A 923 -24.60 33.82 -8.26
N PRO A 924 -23.40 34.25 -7.83
CA PRO A 924 -22.90 33.93 -6.48
C PRO A 924 -23.81 34.38 -5.35
N ILE A 925 -24.56 35.48 -5.60
CA ILE A 925 -25.58 36.01 -4.68
C ILE A 925 -26.82 36.32 -5.49
N CYS A 926 -27.96 35.74 -5.14
CA CYS A 926 -29.25 36.00 -5.75
C CYS A 926 -30.42 35.56 -4.91
N SER A 927 -31.64 35.99 -5.27
CA SER A 927 -32.89 35.44 -4.75
C SER A 927 -33.64 34.70 -5.84
N ILE A 928 -34.30 33.60 -5.48
CA ILE A 928 -35.10 32.78 -6.38
C ILE A 928 -36.54 32.82 -5.87
N SER A 929 -37.41 33.49 -6.56
CA SER A 929 -38.84 33.54 -6.22
C SER A 929 -39.62 32.60 -7.12
N ILE A 930 -40.40 31.69 -6.53
CA ILE A 930 -41.16 30.65 -7.23
C ILE A 930 -42.65 31.02 -7.13
N PHE A 931 -43.34 31.03 -8.26
CA PHE A 931 -44.76 31.39 -8.36
C PHE A 931 -45.58 30.30 -9.05
N THR A 932 -46.87 30.22 -8.71
CA THR A 932 -47.84 29.50 -9.53
C THR A 932 -48.03 30.21 -10.88
N ILE A 933 -48.63 29.55 -11.88
CA ILE A 933 -48.99 30.19 -13.16
C ILE A 933 -49.98 31.39 -13.00
N ARG A 934 -50.67 31.53 -11.84
CA ARG A 934 -51.52 32.61 -11.50
C ARG A 934 -50.81 33.83 -10.90
N GLY A 935 -49.48 33.68 -10.66
CA GLY A 935 -48.66 34.73 -10.06
C GLY A 935 -48.63 34.72 -8.52
N GLU A 936 -49.18 33.68 -7.87
CA GLU A 936 -49.13 33.53 -6.41
C GLU A 936 -47.76 33.04 -5.98
N LEU A 937 -47.14 33.70 -5.02
CA LEU A 937 -45.84 33.33 -4.49
C LEU A 937 -45.94 31.99 -3.70
N VAL A 938 -45.14 31.01 -4.13
CA VAL A 938 -45.01 29.70 -3.48
C VAL A 938 -43.93 29.74 -2.40
N THR A 939 -42.75 30.21 -2.75
CA THR A 939 -41.60 30.36 -1.83
C THR A 939 -40.58 31.35 -2.42
N LYS A 940 -39.71 31.86 -1.56
CA LYS A 940 -38.56 32.64 -1.94
C LYS A 940 -37.32 32.05 -1.28
N LEU A 941 -36.33 31.69 -2.10
CA LEU A 941 -35.06 31.10 -1.68
C LEU A 941 -33.98 32.19 -1.79
N TYR A 942 -32.97 32.12 -0.93
CA TYR A 942 -31.81 33.01 -0.96
C TYR A 942 -30.55 32.15 -1.21
N HIS A 943 -29.74 32.58 -2.14
CA HIS A 943 -28.52 31.92 -2.55
C HIS A 943 -27.34 32.87 -2.35
N ASP A 944 -26.32 32.47 -1.55
CA ASP A 944 -25.17 33.28 -1.17
C ASP A 944 -23.89 32.43 -0.89
N ASN A 945 -23.83 31.25 -1.46
CA ASN A 945 -22.72 30.27 -1.17
C ASN A 945 -21.60 30.26 -2.23
N GLN A 946 -21.61 31.24 -3.15
CA GLN A 946 -20.63 31.40 -4.23
C GLN A 946 -20.56 30.27 -5.25
N THR A 947 -21.35 29.21 -5.12
CA THR A 947 -21.50 28.15 -6.15
C THR A 947 -22.57 28.56 -7.15
N GLY A 948 -22.73 27.82 -8.24
CA GLY A 948 -23.83 28.03 -9.18
C GLY A 948 -25.10 27.24 -8.84
N ASP A 949 -25.10 26.45 -7.75
CA ASP A 949 -26.18 25.51 -7.45
C ASP A 949 -26.95 25.86 -6.18
N HIS A 950 -28.28 25.69 -6.25
CA HIS A 950 -29.17 25.79 -5.08
C HIS A 950 -30.23 24.70 -5.14
N ASP A 951 -30.27 23.87 -4.11
CA ASP A 951 -31.27 22.79 -3.99
C ASP A 951 -32.55 23.32 -3.34
N TRP A 952 -33.68 22.88 -3.87
CA TRP A 952 -35.01 23.18 -3.34
C TRP A 952 -35.79 21.88 -3.14
N ASN A 953 -36.31 21.65 -1.97
CA ASN A 953 -37.02 20.46 -1.54
C ASN A 953 -38.51 20.36 -1.96
N LEU A 954 -38.93 21.16 -2.95
CA LEU A 954 -40.29 21.17 -3.47
C LEU A 954 -41.34 21.52 -2.43
N THR A 955 -41.01 22.36 -1.44
CA THR A 955 -41.96 22.84 -0.42
C THR A 955 -42.28 24.33 -0.60
N ASN A 956 -43.50 24.71 -0.16
CA ASN A 956 -43.86 26.11 -0.08
C ASN A 956 -43.32 26.80 1.19
N SER A 957 -43.55 28.09 1.38
CA SER A 957 -43.07 28.86 2.53
C SER A 957 -43.55 28.34 3.91
N SER A 958 -44.58 27.48 3.94
CA SER A 958 -45.12 26.83 5.14
C SER A 958 -44.59 25.42 5.33
N GLY A 959 -43.61 24.96 4.50
CA GLY A 959 -43.03 23.61 4.58
C GLY A 959 -43.90 22.49 3.99
N MET A 960 -45.02 22.83 3.31
CA MET A 960 -45.89 21.83 2.68
C MET A 960 -45.43 21.55 1.25
N GLU A 961 -45.52 20.30 0.80
CA GLU A 961 -45.24 19.92 -0.58
C GLU A 961 -46.11 20.66 -1.57
N ILE A 962 -45.49 21.05 -2.71
CA ILE A 962 -46.21 21.75 -3.77
C ILE A 962 -47.04 20.74 -4.61
N ALA A 963 -48.12 21.26 -5.24
CA ALA A 963 -48.97 20.50 -6.12
C ALA A 963 -48.29 20.28 -7.51
N PHE A 964 -48.85 19.31 -8.25
CA PHE A 964 -48.39 19.10 -9.65
C PHE A 964 -48.85 20.29 -10.49
N GLY A 965 -48.00 20.68 -11.40
CA GLY A 965 -48.33 21.82 -12.28
C GLY A 965 -47.11 22.47 -12.88
N VAL A 966 -47.35 23.55 -13.58
CA VAL A 966 -46.32 24.42 -14.12
C VAL A 966 -46.10 25.57 -13.17
N TYR A 967 -44.86 25.90 -12.90
CA TYR A 967 -44.43 26.97 -12.02
C TYR A 967 -43.55 27.96 -12.79
N ILE A 968 -43.52 29.21 -12.35
CA ILE A 968 -42.65 30.24 -12.85
C ILE A 968 -41.63 30.55 -11.76
N TYR A 969 -40.34 30.65 -12.13
CA TYR A 969 -39.33 31.16 -11.24
C TYR A 969 -38.69 32.43 -11.75
N VAL A 970 -38.31 33.26 -10.82
CA VAL A 970 -37.62 34.54 -11.05
C VAL A 970 -36.35 34.51 -10.25
N VAL A 971 -35.21 34.59 -10.93
CA VAL A 971 -33.89 34.78 -10.29
C VAL A 971 -33.55 36.26 -10.42
N GLU A 972 -33.21 36.88 -9.27
CA GLU A 972 -32.91 38.30 -9.20
C GLU A 972 -31.61 38.53 -8.43
N THR A 973 -30.68 39.31 -9.05
CA THR A 973 -29.41 39.69 -8.41
C THR A 973 -29.62 40.90 -7.48
N PRO A 974 -28.69 41.20 -6.57
CA PRO A 974 -28.75 42.39 -5.71
C PRO A 974 -28.90 43.71 -6.47
N GLU A 975 -28.33 43.77 -7.69
CA GLU A 975 -28.37 44.93 -8.58
C GLU A 975 -29.70 45.04 -9.36
N GLY A 976 -30.65 44.10 -9.11
CA GLY A 976 -31.98 44.13 -9.73
C GLY A 976 -32.03 43.54 -11.15
N LYS A 977 -30.95 42.91 -11.64
CA LYS A 977 -30.99 42.12 -12.88
C LYS A 977 -31.75 40.83 -12.64
N LYS A 978 -32.59 40.42 -13.59
CA LYS A 978 -33.45 39.22 -13.40
C LYS A 978 -33.73 38.46 -14.69
N THR A 979 -33.93 37.16 -14.52
CA THR A 979 -34.49 36.28 -15.54
C THR A 979 -35.76 35.61 -15.03
N ILE A 980 -36.65 35.29 -15.96
CA ILE A 980 -37.95 34.66 -15.67
C ILE A 980 -38.08 33.40 -16.55
N LYS A 981 -38.25 32.28 -15.93
CA LYS A 981 -38.39 30.98 -16.62
C LYS A 981 -39.43 30.09 -15.95
N LYS A 982 -39.67 28.92 -16.50
CA LYS A 982 -40.68 27.98 -16.02
C LYS A 982 -40.14 26.57 -15.89
N PHE A 983 -40.73 25.81 -14.98
CA PHE A 983 -40.51 24.36 -14.83
C PHE A 983 -41.86 23.65 -14.59
N ALA A 984 -41.86 22.35 -14.73
CA ALA A 984 -43.03 21.53 -14.48
C ALA A 984 -42.75 20.46 -13.42
N VAL A 985 -43.74 20.20 -12.56
CA VAL A 985 -43.74 19.08 -11.61
C VAL A 985 -44.86 18.14 -12.04
N ILE A 986 -44.52 16.89 -12.29
CA ILE A 986 -45.41 15.83 -12.75
C ILE A 986 -45.30 14.67 -11.75
N LYS A 987 -46.40 14.04 -11.42
CA LYS A 987 -46.42 12.89 -10.49
C LYS A 987 -46.23 11.59 -11.25
#